data_fcadc509840b0f4bb2438ce8709c795f
#
_entry.id   fcadc509840b0f4bb2438ce8709c795f
#
_cell.length_a   1.000
_cell.length_b   1.000
_cell.length_c   1.000
_cell.angle_alpha   90.00
_cell.angle_beta   90.00
_cell.angle_gamma   90.00
#
_symmetry.space_group_name_H-M   'P 1'
#
loop_
_entity.id
_entity.type
_entity.pdbx_description
1 polymer ?
#
loop_
_entity_poly.entity_id
_entity_poly.type
_entity_poly.pdbx_seq_one_letter_code
_entity_poly.pdbx_strand_id
1 'polypeptide(L)'
;MCGIHGIFQFDGQAVQPGQLTAMGNITRHRGPDDEGQHIDGDCGIAMRRLSIIDLAGGHQPISSADGTRVLVCNGEIYNFRELRAELQAKGYGFKTGSDSEVLLHLYDAEGDDFVQRLNGMFDFALWDARRRRLLIGRDRLGVKPLYVLQDLHRLAFATEAKALLALPGVRAEINRDALPGYLQLGYVAAPQTLFKGIRKLPPATLLAIEGGQVKEWRYWRLPARIDRQCTAADWLERTRSGLERSVRMQMVSDVPIGAFLSGGVDSSAVVGYMARQTQQPIRTYAIGFEGGEAEALYNELPYARRVAQLFGTQHREIVVKPDVVGLLPKLLWHMDEPVADTAFITTYLVSEFARQDVKVILSGVGGDELFGGYRRYLGEHYASRFNRLPGPLRSLAAAAAARLPADRHSGLLNTLRLAKGFVASAGMNPDERYRSYLQIMAADTVQQLLVSAPSSAPDALALAFAAAGQDDPLNRMFAVDAETQLPDDLLMLTDKMSMAVSLECRVPFLDHELVEMAAAMPADIKIPGGQLKSVLKTALGDLLPADILHRKKRGFGTPMGAWLKRELAPLLRGLLAPDVLRARGLFQPAVVDRLVADHQASRIDGTDALLALMNLEIWSRLYLDQRSPDDVAAELRQWVVA
;
A
#
# COMPACT_ATOMS: atom_id res chain seq x y z
N MET A 1 10.82 -7.21 -9.75
CA MET A 1 9.43 -7.59 -9.43
C MET A 1 8.68 -8.02 -10.66
N CYS A 2 7.63 -8.82 -10.47
CA CYS A 2 7.01 -9.59 -11.53
C CYS A 2 5.48 -9.44 -11.46
N GLY A 3 4.77 -10.19 -12.25
CA GLY A 3 3.35 -10.43 -12.11
C GLY A 3 3.08 -11.90 -12.28
N ILE A 4 2.59 -12.59 -11.27
CA ILE A 4 2.17 -13.97 -11.35
C ILE A 4 0.67 -14.08 -11.61
N HIS A 5 0.28 -15.16 -12.26
CA HIS A 5 -1.13 -15.50 -12.48
C HIS A 5 -1.28 -17.00 -12.76
N GLY A 6 -2.48 -17.50 -12.55
CA GLY A 6 -2.76 -18.91 -12.82
C GLY A 6 -4.23 -19.26 -12.68
N ILE A 7 -4.54 -20.49 -13.11
CA ILE A 7 -5.88 -21.06 -13.15
C ILE A 7 -5.81 -22.50 -12.67
N PHE A 8 -6.76 -22.90 -11.83
CA PHE A 8 -7.06 -24.29 -11.53
C PHE A 8 -8.52 -24.58 -11.87
N GLN A 9 -8.77 -25.58 -12.73
CA GLN A 9 -10.10 -25.99 -13.17
C GLN A 9 -10.64 -27.11 -12.26
N PHE A 10 -11.80 -26.90 -11.64
CA PHE A 10 -12.42 -27.92 -10.77
C PHE A 10 -13.14 -29.03 -11.53
N ASP A 11 -13.51 -28.76 -12.78
CA ASP A 11 -14.19 -29.71 -13.66
C ASP A 11 -13.25 -30.64 -14.44
N GLY A 12 -11.94 -30.55 -14.19
CA GLY A 12 -10.90 -31.35 -14.84
C GLY A 12 -10.60 -30.98 -16.30
N GLN A 13 -11.18 -29.89 -16.81
CA GLN A 13 -10.83 -29.39 -18.14
C GLN A 13 -9.39 -28.87 -18.16
N ALA A 14 -8.69 -29.08 -19.26
CA ALA A 14 -7.33 -28.55 -19.39
C ALA A 14 -7.33 -27.03 -19.52
N VAL A 15 -6.41 -26.38 -18.78
CA VAL A 15 -6.15 -24.94 -18.91
C VAL A 15 -5.63 -24.66 -20.31
N GLN A 16 -6.24 -23.65 -20.96
CA GLN A 16 -5.83 -23.27 -22.31
C GLN A 16 -4.68 -22.24 -22.24
N PRO A 17 -3.57 -22.43 -23.00
CA PRO A 17 -2.44 -21.51 -23.00
C PRO A 17 -2.83 -20.05 -23.27
N GLY A 18 -3.82 -19.84 -24.16
CA GLY A 18 -4.33 -18.51 -24.50
C GLY A 18 -4.95 -17.75 -23.32
N GLN A 19 -5.49 -18.44 -22.31
CA GLN A 19 -6.03 -17.82 -21.10
C GLN A 19 -4.90 -17.20 -20.25
N LEU A 20 -3.82 -17.95 -20.02
CA LEU A 20 -2.64 -17.46 -19.30
C LEU A 20 -1.96 -16.32 -20.06
N THR A 21 -1.82 -16.45 -21.39
CA THR A 21 -1.26 -15.40 -22.24
C THR A 21 -2.09 -14.11 -22.17
N ALA A 22 -3.42 -14.20 -22.17
CA ALA A 22 -4.30 -13.03 -22.05
C ALA A 22 -4.11 -12.33 -20.71
N MET A 23 -4.08 -13.08 -19.60
CA MET A 23 -3.80 -12.54 -18.26
C MET A 23 -2.41 -11.87 -18.18
N GLY A 24 -1.38 -12.51 -18.74
CA GLY A 24 -0.01 -11.99 -18.75
C GLY A 24 0.15 -10.72 -19.57
N ASN A 25 -0.55 -10.58 -20.70
CA ASN A 25 -0.48 -9.40 -21.55
C ASN A 25 -0.97 -8.15 -20.85
N ILE A 26 -2.02 -8.25 -20.04
CA ILE A 26 -2.56 -7.13 -19.25
C ILE A 26 -1.54 -6.64 -18.20
N THR A 27 -0.69 -7.53 -17.67
CA THR A 27 0.28 -7.20 -16.62
C THR A 27 1.71 -7.04 -17.14
N ARG A 28 1.92 -6.91 -18.47
CA ARG A 28 3.25 -6.79 -19.10
C ARG A 28 4.09 -5.66 -18.51
N HIS A 29 3.47 -4.55 -18.10
CA HIS A 29 4.15 -3.42 -17.47
C HIS A 29 4.87 -3.80 -16.15
N ARG A 30 4.43 -4.85 -15.44
CA ARG A 30 5.11 -5.32 -14.24
C ARG A 30 6.41 -6.06 -14.56
N GLY A 31 6.40 -6.88 -15.62
CA GLY A 31 7.54 -7.70 -16.00
C GLY A 31 7.75 -7.70 -17.51
N PRO A 32 8.44 -6.67 -18.05
CA PRO A 32 8.65 -6.56 -19.49
C PRO A 32 9.81 -7.39 -20.03
N ASP A 33 10.69 -7.93 -19.14
CA ASP A 33 11.97 -8.51 -19.54
C ASP A 33 11.83 -9.96 -19.99
N ASP A 34 10.91 -10.75 -19.39
CA ASP A 34 10.76 -12.18 -19.65
C ASP A 34 9.34 -12.66 -19.32
N GLU A 35 8.95 -13.82 -19.83
CA GLU A 35 7.66 -14.46 -19.55
C GLU A 35 7.79 -15.98 -19.60
N GLY A 36 6.97 -16.68 -18.82
CA GLY A 36 6.89 -18.12 -18.88
C GLY A 36 5.59 -18.66 -18.31
N GLN A 37 5.24 -19.86 -18.76
CA GLN A 37 4.05 -20.58 -18.30
C GLN A 37 4.32 -22.07 -18.19
N HIS A 38 3.59 -22.72 -17.26
CA HIS A 38 3.55 -24.16 -17.11
C HIS A 38 2.09 -24.60 -17.00
N ILE A 39 1.73 -25.65 -17.75
CA ILE A 39 0.40 -26.25 -17.75
C ILE A 39 0.53 -27.75 -17.53
N ASP A 40 -0.21 -28.25 -16.55
CA ASP A 40 -0.35 -29.68 -16.27
C ASP A 40 -1.84 -30.00 -16.06
N GLY A 41 -2.51 -30.34 -17.19
CA GLY A 41 -3.93 -30.65 -17.23
C GLY A 41 -4.80 -29.47 -16.76
N ASP A 42 -5.43 -29.64 -15.61
CA ASP A 42 -6.36 -28.69 -14.99
C ASP A 42 -5.68 -27.55 -14.24
N CYS A 43 -4.36 -27.54 -14.11
CA CYS A 43 -3.57 -26.49 -13.49
C CYS A 43 -2.69 -25.77 -14.49
N GLY A 44 -2.72 -24.43 -14.44
CA GLY A 44 -1.80 -23.58 -15.20
C GLY A 44 -1.29 -22.42 -14.34
N ILE A 45 0.03 -22.23 -14.32
CA ILE A 45 0.69 -21.11 -13.64
C ILE A 45 1.62 -20.39 -14.60
N ALA A 46 1.71 -19.08 -14.48
CA ALA A 46 2.50 -18.26 -15.38
C ALA A 46 2.97 -16.97 -14.72
N MET A 47 3.95 -16.32 -15.35
CA MET A 47 4.45 -15.04 -14.88
C MET A 47 4.96 -14.13 -15.99
N ARG A 48 5.01 -12.84 -15.67
CA ARG A 48 5.77 -11.79 -16.33
C ARG A 48 6.92 -11.37 -15.41
N ARG A 49 8.16 -11.37 -15.91
CA ARG A 49 9.37 -11.15 -15.11
C ARG A 49 10.01 -9.79 -15.38
N LEU A 50 10.32 -9.07 -14.30
CA LEU A 50 11.32 -8.00 -14.26
C LEU A 50 12.59 -8.61 -13.65
N SER A 51 13.65 -8.76 -14.46
CA SER A 51 14.89 -9.42 -14.06
C SER A 51 15.74 -8.51 -13.16
N ILE A 52 15.98 -8.95 -11.92
CA ILE A 52 16.72 -8.20 -10.88
C ILE A 52 17.86 -9.04 -10.32
N ILE A 53 17.60 -10.29 -9.91
CA ILE A 53 18.61 -11.25 -9.45
C ILE A 53 18.69 -12.38 -10.47
N ASP A 54 19.91 -12.80 -10.81
CA ASP A 54 20.19 -13.81 -11.83
C ASP A 54 19.53 -13.49 -13.18
N LEU A 55 20.04 -12.45 -13.85
CA LEU A 55 19.43 -11.91 -15.07
C LEU A 55 19.29 -12.95 -16.18
N ALA A 56 20.29 -13.85 -16.32
CA ALA A 56 20.33 -14.85 -17.37
C ALA A 56 19.71 -16.20 -16.97
N GLY A 57 19.91 -16.64 -15.71
CA GLY A 57 19.53 -17.98 -15.25
C GLY A 57 18.18 -18.03 -14.52
N GLY A 58 17.69 -16.90 -14.03
CA GLY A 58 16.49 -16.81 -13.18
C GLY A 58 15.17 -16.86 -13.94
N HIS A 59 15.11 -17.50 -15.12
CA HIS A 59 13.86 -17.72 -15.86
C HIS A 59 12.84 -18.49 -14.99
N GLN A 60 11.59 -18.10 -15.09
CA GLN A 60 10.48 -18.75 -14.40
C GLN A 60 9.39 -19.16 -15.40
N PRO A 61 8.66 -20.24 -15.16
CA PRO A 61 8.58 -21.06 -13.93
C PRO A 61 9.84 -21.88 -13.64
N ILE A 62 10.26 -21.95 -12.35
CA ILE A 62 11.38 -22.77 -11.89
C ILE A 62 10.88 -24.17 -11.57
N SER A 63 11.55 -25.22 -12.08
CA SER A 63 11.18 -26.61 -11.83
C SER A 63 12.20 -27.31 -10.95
N SER A 64 11.72 -28.19 -10.06
CA SER A 64 12.55 -29.12 -9.30
C SER A 64 13.40 -30.02 -10.21
N ALA A 65 14.40 -30.71 -9.66
CA ALA A 65 15.29 -31.57 -10.45
C ALA A 65 14.55 -32.68 -11.20
N ASP A 66 13.52 -33.23 -10.59
CA ASP A 66 12.65 -34.27 -11.15
C ASP A 66 11.46 -33.74 -11.97
N GLY A 67 11.32 -32.41 -12.09
CA GLY A 67 10.24 -31.76 -12.84
C GLY A 67 8.85 -31.85 -12.20
N THR A 68 8.71 -32.43 -11.01
CA THR A 68 7.40 -32.67 -10.38
C THR A 68 6.86 -31.49 -9.61
N ARG A 69 7.69 -30.50 -9.29
CA ARG A 69 7.27 -29.25 -8.64
C ARG A 69 7.68 -28.07 -9.50
N VAL A 70 6.78 -27.12 -9.63
CA VAL A 70 6.95 -25.95 -10.47
C VAL A 70 6.52 -24.70 -9.72
N LEU A 71 7.35 -23.67 -9.74
CA LEU A 71 7.18 -22.45 -8.99
C LEU A 71 7.16 -21.22 -9.89
N VAL A 72 6.24 -20.31 -9.62
CA VAL A 72 6.34 -18.90 -10.02
C VAL A 72 6.31 -18.03 -8.76
N CYS A 73 7.16 -16.99 -8.73
CA CYS A 73 7.29 -16.09 -7.58
C CYS A 73 7.46 -14.65 -8.06
N ASN A 74 6.66 -13.73 -7.53
CA ASN A 74 6.81 -12.30 -7.69
C ASN A 74 7.29 -11.72 -6.36
N GLY A 75 8.52 -11.24 -6.31
CA GLY A 75 9.08 -10.64 -5.11
C GLY A 75 10.56 -10.93 -4.94
N GLU A 76 11.03 -10.81 -3.70
CA GLU A 76 12.42 -11.00 -3.29
C GLU A 76 12.47 -11.74 -1.95
N ILE A 77 13.31 -12.76 -1.85
CA ILE A 77 13.61 -13.48 -0.61
C ILE A 77 14.95 -13.00 -0.09
N TYR A 78 14.94 -12.05 0.83
CA TYR A 78 16.15 -11.34 1.26
C TYR A 78 17.19 -12.22 1.96
N ASN A 79 16.75 -13.26 2.66
CA ASN A 79 17.63 -14.22 3.35
C ASN A 79 17.95 -15.47 2.50
N PHE A 80 17.81 -15.39 1.18
CA PHE A 80 17.99 -16.54 0.29
C PHE A 80 19.41 -17.12 0.33
N ARG A 81 20.43 -16.31 0.60
CA ARG A 81 21.83 -16.76 0.63
C ARG A 81 22.09 -17.72 1.79
N GLU A 82 21.58 -17.39 2.96
CA GLU A 82 21.65 -18.20 4.18
C GLU A 82 20.86 -19.49 4.01
N LEU A 83 19.63 -19.39 3.50
CA LEU A 83 18.77 -20.54 3.23
C LEU A 83 19.38 -21.47 2.19
N ARG A 84 19.97 -20.92 1.12
CA ARG A 84 20.67 -21.70 0.09
C ARG A 84 21.86 -22.46 0.67
N ALA A 85 22.71 -21.82 1.47
CA ALA A 85 23.86 -22.46 2.10
C ALA A 85 23.43 -23.62 3.00
N GLU A 86 22.37 -23.45 3.80
CA GLU A 86 21.81 -24.50 4.64
C GLU A 86 21.26 -25.67 3.81
N LEU A 87 20.50 -25.38 2.78
CA LEU A 87 19.92 -26.41 1.90
C LEU A 87 20.99 -27.18 1.13
N GLN A 88 22.04 -26.49 0.65
CA GLN A 88 23.19 -27.16 0.01
C GLN A 88 23.93 -28.08 0.97
N ALA A 89 24.09 -27.68 2.24
CA ALA A 89 24.67 -28.55 3.29
C ALA A 89 23.80 -29.79 3.56
N LYS A 90 22.49 -29.71 3.32
CA LYS A 90 21.54 -30.85 3.39
C LYS A 90 21.50 -31.68 2.08
N GLY A 91 22.29 -31.33 1.07
CA GLY A 91 22.38 -32.07 -0.20
C GLY A 91 21.46 -31.60 -1.33
N TYR A 92 20.75 -30.48 -1.17
CA TYR A 92 19.94 -29.91 -2.25
C TYR A 92 20.79 -29.24 -3.32
N GLY A 93 20.55 -29.58 -4.60
CA GLY A 93 21.23 -28.98 -5.74
C GLY A 93 20.41 -27.84 -6.34
N PHE A 94 21.04 -26.69 -6.55
CA PHE A 94 20.43 -25.52 -7.18
C PHE A 94 20.80 -25.42 -8.66
N LYS A 95 19.83 -25.04 -9.50
CA LYS A 95 20.00 -24.87 -10.95
C LYS A 95 20.25 -23.41 -11.35
N THR A 96 19.72 -22.46 -10.55
CA THR A 96 19.77 -21.03 -10.82
C THR A 96 20.52 -20.26 -9.73
N GLY A 97 20.86 -19.01 -10.01
CA GLY A 97 21.32 -18.06 -9.00
C GLY A 97 20.17 -17.27 -8.34
N SER A 98 18.91 -17.53 -8.76
CA SER A 98 17.73 -16.83 -8.27
C SER A 98 17.50 -17.08 -6.77
N ASP A 99 17.03 -16.05 -6.10
CA ASP A 99 16.54 -16.11 -4.73
C ASP A 99 15.29 -16.99 -4.57
N SER A 100 14.43 -16.99 -5.58
CA SER A 100 13.14 -17.70 -5.56
C SER A 100 13.29 -19.23 -5.54
N GLU A 101 14.40 -19.79 -6.05
CA GLU A 101 14.58 -21.25 -6.08
C GLU A 101 14.61 -21.90 -4.69
N VAL A 102 14.97 -21.13 -3.64
CA VAL A 102 14.96 -21.67 -2.27
C VAL A 102 13.58 -22.13 -1.82
N LEU A 103 12.49 -21.56 -2.37
CA LEU A 103 11.11 -21.94 -2.03
C LEU A 103 10.83 -23.40 -2.41
N LEU A 104 11.29 -23.86 -3.58
CA LEU A 104 11.11 -25.26 -4.02
C LEU A 104 11.77 -26.23 -3.04
N HIS A 105 13.00 -25.96 -2.66
CA HIS A 105 13.78 -26.84 -1.80
C HIS A 105 13.30 -26.79 -0.35
N LEU A 106 12.88 -25.63 0.14
CA LEU A 106 12.27 -25.50 1.48
C LEU A 106 10.93 -26.22 1.55
N TYR A 107 10.06 -26.10 0.52
CA TYR A 107 8.80 -26.83 0.45
C TYR A 107 9.02 -28.35 0.51
N ASP A 108 10.07 -28.83 -0.18
CA ASP A 108 10.44 -30.26 -0.15
C ASP A 108 10.93 -30.71 1.23
N ALA A 109 11.66 -29.84 1.93
CA ALA A 109 12.26 -30.15 3.23
C ALA A 109 11.27 -30.03 4.40
N GLU A 110 10.36 -29.07 4.37
CA GLU A 110 9.59 -28.61 5.54
C GLU A 110 8.07 -28.55 5.29
N GLY A 111 7.60 -28.89 4.07
CA GLY A 111 6.18 -28.80 3.70
C GLY A 111 5.68 -27.34 3.79
N ASP A 112 4.42 -27.14 4.19
CA ASP A 112 3.79 -25.81 4.23
C ASP A 112 4.43 -24.82 5.21
N ASP A 113 5.13 -25.33 6.23
CA ASP A 113 5.77 -24.49 7.27
C ASP A 113 6.99 -23.74 6.74
N PHE A 114 7.47 -24.08 5.54
CA PHE A 114 8.62 -23.41 4.91
C PHE A 114 8.48 -21.87 4.84
N VAL A 115 7.25 -21.36 4.72
CA VAL A 115 6.98 -19.91 4.65
C VAL A 115 7.40 -19.16 5.92
N GLN A 116 7.50 -19.86 7.07
CA GLN A 116 7.98 -19.30 8.33
C GLN A 116 9.48 -18.92 8.25
N ARG A 117 10.24 -19.59 7.37
CA ARG A 117 11.68 -19.37 7.19
C ARG A 117 12.00 -18.16 6.33
N LEU A 118 11.05 -17.69 5.52
CA LEU A 118 11.28 -16.65 4.54
C LEU A 118 11.32 -15.27 5.19
N ASN A 119 12.35 -14.50 4.90
CA ASN A 119 12.38 -13.06 5.09
C ASN A 119 12.34 -12.41 3.70
N GLY A 120 11.22 -11.75 3.36
CA GLY A 120 11.04 -11.20 2.02
C GLY A 120 9.69 -10.53 1.81
N MET A 121 9.54 -9.98 0.63
CA MET A 121 8.29 -9.49 0.07
C MET A 121 7.94 -10.38 -1.13
N PHE A 122 6.81 -11.07 -1.10
CA PHE A 122 6.50 -12.05 -2.12
C PHE A 122 5.01 -12.39 -2.26
N ASP A 123 4.64 -12.75 -3.46
CA ASP A 123 3.56 -13.67 -3.74
C ASP A 123 4.12 -14.83 -4.57
N PHE A 124 3.61 -16.04 -4.38
CA PHE A 124 4.03 -17.20 -5.14
C PHE A 124 2.89 -18.17 -5.46
N ALA A 125 3.09 -18.97 -6.48
CA ALA A 125 2.29 -20.16 -6.75
C ALA A 125 3.21 -21.35 -7.03
N LEU A 126 2.98 -22.45 -6.29
CA LEU A 126 3.73 -23.69 -6.39
C LEU A 126 2.80 -24.83 -6.76
N TRP A 127 3.04 -25.47 -7.90
CA TRP A 127 2.36 -26.67 -8.34
C TRP A 127 3.16 -27.91 -7.94
N ASP A 128 2.54 -28.84 -7.22
CA ASP A 128 3.08 -30.17 -6.92
C ASP A 128 2.27 -31.23 -7.69
N ALA A 129 2.83 -31.71 -8.80
CA ALA A 129 2.19 -32.68 -9.68
C ALA A 129 2.00 -34.06 -9.01
N ARG A 130 2.87 -34.44 -8.04
CA ARG A 130 2.73 -35.71 -7.31
C ARG A 130 1.48 -35.73 -6.43
N ARG A 131 1.21 -34.59 -5.77
CA ARG A 131 0.04 -34.42 -4.90
C ARG A 131 -1.17 -33.87 -5.64
N ARG A 132 -1.01 -33.44 -6.88
CA ARG A 132 -1.98 -32.63 -7.64
C ARG A 132 -2.46 -31.44 -6.79
N ARG A 133 -1.50 -30.69 -6.29
CA ARG A 133 -1.72 -29.62 -5.33
C ARG A 133 -1.17 -28.30 -5.86
N LEU A 134 -2.01 -27.27 -5.84
CA LEU A 134 -1.61 -25.88 -6.05
C LEU A 134 -1.57 -25.16 -4.69
N LEU A 135 -0.40 -24.63 -4.35
CA LEU A 135 -0.19 -23.80 -3.14
C LEU A 135 0.11 -22.36 -3.57
N ILE A 136 -0.68 -21.44 -3.11
CA ILE A 136 -0.55 -19.99 -3.36
C ILE A 136 -0.26 -19.30 -2.04
N GLY A 137 0.70 -18.37 -2.00
CA GLY A 137 1.06 -17.64 -0.79
C GLY A 137 1.30 -16.17 -1.01
N ARG A 138 0.99 -15.37 0.03
CA ARG A 138 1.24 -13.93 0.08
C ARG A 138 2.08 -13.60 1.32
N ASP A 139 3.01 -12.66 1.20
CA ASP A 139 3.92 -12.27 2.27
C ASP A 139 3.23 -11.75 3.55
N ARG A 140 3.99 -11.67 4.65
CA ARG A 140 3.47 -11.37 6.00
C ARG A 140 2.70 -10.06 6.10
N LEU A 141 3.14 -9.03 5.38
CA LEU A 141 2.57 -7.69 5.45
C LEU A 141 1.76 -7.31 4.21
N GLY A 142 1.70 -8.22 3.20
CA GLY A 142 1.02 -7.94 1.95
C GLY A 142 1.70 -6.88 1.10
N VAL A 143 3.05 -6.82 1.15
CA VAL A 143 3.84 -5.91 0.30
C VAL A 143 3.55 -6.16 -1.17
N LYS A 144 3.35 -7.44 -1.55
CA LYS A 144 2.89 -7.80 -2.89
C LYS A 144 1.38 -8.00 -2.91
N PRO A 145 0.68 -7.40 -3.89
CA PRO A 145 -0.76 -7.59 -4.07
C PRO A 145 -1.06 -8.94 -4.70
N LEU A 146 -2.13 -9.60 -4.24
CA LEU A 146 -2.62 -10.85 -4.84
C LEU A 146 -4.13 -10.92 -4.78
N TYR A 147 -4.75 -11.21 -5.93
CA TYR A 147 -6.21 -11.30 -6.10
C TYR A 147 -6.61 -12.70 -6.48
N VAL A 148 -7.80 -13.09 -6.05
CA VAL A 148 -8.40 -14.42 -6.28
C VAL A 148 -9.83 -14.26 -6.78
N LEU A 149 -10.14 -15.01 -7.84
CA LEU A 149 -11.50 -15.25 -8.33
C LEU A 149 -11.79 -16.74 -8.14
N GLN A 150 -12.90 -17.07 -7.52
CA GLN A 150 -13.36 -18.45 -7.37
C GLN A 150 -14.82 -18.54 -7.77
N ASP A 151 -15.12 -19.45 -8.69
CA ASP A 151 -16.48 -19.82 -9.09
C ASP A 151 -16.67 -21.36 -9.01
N LEU A 152 -17.77 -21.87 -9.53
CA LEU A 152 -18.07 -23.32 -9.51
C LEU A 152 -17.13 -24.15 -10.37
N HIS A 153 -16.48 -23.54 -11.37
CA HIS A 153 -15.68 -24.24 -12.37
C HIS A 153 -14.18 -24.11 -12.14
N ARG A 154 -13.75 -22.99 -11.54
CA ARG A 154 -12.32 -22.67 -11.42
C ARG A 154 -11.99 -21.81 -10.22
N LEU A 155 -10.72 -21.86 -9.83
CA LEU A 155 -10.06 -20.81 -9.08
C LEU A 155 -8.97 -20.20 -9.96
N ALA A 156 -8.99 -18.86 -10.07
CA ALA A 156 -7.94 -18.12 -10.76
C ALA A 156 -7.33 -17.09 -9.79
N PHE A 157 -6.04 -16.80 -9.95
CA PHE A 157 -5.34 -15.82 -9.16
C PHE A 157 -4.45 -14.94 -10.04
N ALA A 158 -4.18 -13.72 -9.59
CA ALA A 158 -3.25 -12.80 -10.27
C ALA A 158 -2.75 -11.71 -9.32
N THR A 159 -1.56 -11.21 -9.58
CA THR A 159 -0.98 -10.05 -8.87
C THR A 159 -1.82 -8.77 -9.08
N GLU A 160 -2.55 -8.64 -10.19
CA GLU A 160 -3.45 -7.52 -10.47
C GLU A 160 -4.85 -8.00 -10.84
N ALA A 161 -5.90 -7.35 -10.30
CA ALA A 161 -7.29 -7.77 -10.49
C ALA A 161 -7.73 -7.73 -11.97
N LYS A 162 -7.24 -6.75 -12.74
CA LYS A 162 -7.56 -6.64 -14.18
C LYS A 162 -7.10 -7.84 -15.00
N ALA A 163 -6.10 -8.59 -14.56
CA ALA A 163 -5.70 -9.83 -15.23
C ALA A 163 -6.77 -10.91 -15.14
N LEU A 164 -7.52 -10.97 -14.02
CA LEU A 164 -8.66 -11.86 -13.86
C LEU A 164 -9.82 -11.50 -14.77
N LEU A 165 -10.00 -10.21 -15.06
CA LEU A 165 -11.02 -9.72 -15.99
C LEU A 165 -10.73 -10.08 -17.46
N ALA A 166 -9.49 -10.48 -17.78
CA ALA A 166 -9.15 -10.98 -19.12
C ALA A 166 -9.62 -12.43 -19.39
N LEU A 167 -10.12 -13.12 -18.36
CA LEU A 167 -10.61 -14.48 -18.50
C LEU A 167 -11.99 -14.53 -19.17
N PRO A 168 -12.23 -15.54 -20.05
CA PRO A 168 -13.52 -15.73 -20.66
C PRO A 168 -14.65 -15.85 -19.62
N GLY A 169 -15.74 -15.09 -19.85
CA GLY A 169 -16.92 -15.09 -18.98
C GLY A 169 -16.80 -14.23 -17.72
N VAL A 170 -15.63 -13.65 -17.41
CA VAL A 170 -15.46 -12.72 -16.30
C VAL A 170 -15.73 -11.30 -16.79
N ARG A 171 -16.64 -10.61 -16.11
CA ARG A 171 -16.99 -9.21 -16.41
C ARG A 171 -16.83 -8.38 -15.15
N ALA A 172 -16.42 -7.13 -15.33
CA ALA A 172 -16.37 -6.18 -14.24
C ALA A 172 -17.81 -5.80 -13.83
N GLU A 173 -18.19 -6.19 -12.64
CA GLU A 173 -19.43 -5.75 -11.97
C GLU A 173 -19.05 -5.10 -10.65
N ILE A 174 -19.75 -4.01 -10.29
CA ILE A 174 -19.45 -3.33 -9.03
C ILE A 174 -19.90 -4.14 -7.82
N ASN A 175 -19.02 -4.33 -6.87
CA ASN A 175 -19.32 -4.88 -5.56
C ASN A 175 -19.89 -3.78 -4.66
N ARG A 176 -21.23 -3.68 -4.59
CA ARG A 176 -21.91 -2.66 -3.78
C ARG A 176 -21.64 -2.81 -2.28
N ASP A 177 -21.29 -3.99 -1.81
CA ASP A 177 -21.01 -4.28 -0.40
C ASP A 177 -19.66 -3.67 0.06
N ALA A 178 -18.74 -3.43 -0.87
CA ALA A 178 -17.46 -2.77 -0.59
C ALA A 178 -17.55 -1.23 -0.61
N LEU A 179 -18.60 -0.64 -1.21
CA LEU A 179 -18.74 0.81 -1.33
C LEU A 179 -18.72 1.56 0.00
N PRO A 180 -19.45 1.13 1.05
CA PRO A 180 -19.43 1.85 2.33
C PRO A 180 -18.04 1.93 2.93
N GLY A 181 -17.27 0.83 2.90
CA GLY A 181 -15.88 0.79 3.37
C GLY A 181 -14.99 1.73 2.57
N TYR A 182 -15.05 1.66 1.24
CA TYR A 182 -14.31 2.56 0.37
C TYR A 182 -14.60 4.04 0.64
N LEU A 183 -15.88 4.41 0.75
CA LEU A 183 -16.30 5.80 0.99
C LEU A 183 -15.90 6.30 2.38
N GLN A 184 -15.81 5.40 3.37
CA GLN A 184 -15.34 5.76 4.69
C GLN A 184 -13.81 5.90 4.77
N LEU A 185 -13.06 5.01 4.13
CA LEU A 185 -11.61 4.88 4.30
C LEU A 185 -10.80 5.50 3.15
N GLY A 186 -11.39 5.64 1.96
CA GLY A 186 -10.67 6.09 0.76
C GLY A 186 -9.93 4.96 0.02
N TYR A 187 -10.00 3.74 0.52
CA TYR A 187 -9.47 2.52 -0.10
C TYR A 187 -10.37 1.34 0.24
N VAL A 188 -10.21 0.21 -0.45
CA VAL A 188 -10.97 -1.01 -0.16
C VAL A 188 -10.10 -1.95 0.66
N ALA A 189 -10.51 -2.24 1.89
CA ALA A 189 -9.78 -3.14 2.78
C ALA A 189 -9.99 -4.62 2.39
N ALA A 190 -8.93 -5.43 2.52
CA ALA A 190 -9.01 -6.88 2.31
C ALA A 190 -10.03 -7.53 3.27
N PRO A 191 -10.69 -8.64 2.87
CA PRO A 191 -10.53 -9.35 1.61
C PRO A 191 -11.34 -8.79 0.44
N GLN A 192 -12.09 -7.70 0.62
CA GLN A 192 -12.98 -7.15 -0.39
C GLN A 192 -12.22 -6.47 -1.54
N THR A 193 -12.89 -6.38 -2.70
CA THR A 193 -12.57 -5.49 -3.81
C THR A 193 -13.83 -4.81 -4.31
N LEU A 194 -13.71 -3.76 -5.13
CA LEU A 194 -14.85 -3.19 -5.86
C LEU A 194 -15.33 -4.05 -7.03
N PHE A 195 -14.61 -5.11 -7.38
CA PHE A 195 -15.04 -6.08 -8.38
C PHE A 195 -15.82 -7.22 -7.71
N LYS A 196 -17.08 -7.40 -8.05
CA LYS A 196 -17.89 -8.51 -7.56
C LYS A 196 -17.29 -9.84 -8.00
N GLY A 197 -17.15 -10.77 -7.05
CA GLY A 197 -16.57 -12.10 -7.32
C GLY A 197 -15.04 -12.16 -7.31
N ILE A 198 -14.34 -11.03 -7.25
CA ILE A 198 -12.88 -10.96 -7.06
C ILE A 198 -12.60 -10.49 -5.64
N ARG A 199 -11.67 -11.14 -4.96
CA ARG A 199 -11.23 -10.75 -3.62
C ARG A 199 -9.70 -10.62 -3.55
N LYS A 200 -9.21 -9.86 -2.59
CA LYS A 200 -7.79 -9.86 -2.21
C LYS A 200 -7.49 -11.09 -1.37
N LEU A 201 -6.37 -11.76 -1.61
CA LEU A 201 -5.83 -12.70 -0.64
C LEU A 201 -5.23 -11.89 0.51
N PRO A 202 -5.65 -12.09 1.78
CA PRO A 202 -5.13 -11.30 2.90
C PRO A 202 -3.61 -11.48 3.09
N PRO A 203 -2.91 -10.52 3.74
CA PRO A 203 -1.52 -10.68 4.15
C PRO A 203 -1.29 -11.95 4.99
N ALA A 204 -0.07 -12.51 4.92
CA ALA A 204 0.33 -13.70 5.67
C ALA A 204 -0.56 -14.93 5.44
N THR A 205 -1.11 -15.10 4.24
CA THR A 205 -2.09 -16.15 3.95
C THR A 205 -1.54 -17.13 2.93
N LEU A 206 -1.78 -18.42 3.19
CA LEU A 206 -1.64 -19.52 2.25
C LEU A 206 -3.02 -19.99 1.80
N LEU A 207 -3.16 -20.30 0.51
CA LEU A 207 -4.32 -20.92 -0.09
C LEU A 207 -3.85 -22.18 -0.84
N ALA A 208 -4.41 -23.34 -0.47
CA ALA A 208 -4.10 -24.61 -1.11
C ALA A 208 -5.34 -25.18 -1.80
N ILE A 209 -5.14 -25.75 -2.99
CA ILE A 209 -6.11 -26.56 -3.71
C ILE A 209 -5.55 -27.97 -3.79
N GLU A 210 -6.24 -28.95 -3.19
CA GLU A 210 -5.85 -30.36 -3.18
C GLU A 210 -7.10 -31.24 -3.08
N GLY A 211 -7.20 -32.26 -3.94
CA GLY A 211 -8.37 -33.15 -3.96
C GLY A 211 -9.71 -32.43 -4.23
N GLY A 212 -9.71 -31.36 -4.99
CA GLY A 212 -10.89 -30.53 -5.27
C GLY A 212 -11.34 -29.62 -4.12
N GLN A 213 -10.63 -29.62 -3.00
CA GLN A 213 -10.91 -28.76 -1.85
C GLN A 213 -10.00 -27.55 -1.82
N VAL A 214 -10.55 -26.40 -1.49
CA VAL A 214 -9.82 -25.15 -1.26
C VAL A 214 -9.70 -24.93 0.24
N LYS A 215 -8.46 -24.80 0.71
CA LYS A 215 -8.15 -24.50 2.11
C LYS A 215 -7.35 -23.21 2.18
N GLU A 216 -7.77 -22.29 3.03
CA GLU A 216 -7.09 -21.03 3.28
C GLU A 216 -6.75 -20.91 4.77
N TRP A 217 -5.53 -20.47 5.08
CA TRP A 217 -5.13 -20.22 6.46
C TRP A 217 -4.07 -19.13 6.54
N ARG A 218 -4.08 -18.42 7.67
CA ARG A 218 -3.07 -17.41 7.99
C ARG A 218 -1.88 -18.08 8.68
N TYR A 219 -0.68 -17.92 8.13
CA TYR A 219 0.54 -18.53 8.64
C TYR A 219 1.32 -17.66 9.62
N TRP A 220 1.04 -16.34 9.68
CA TRP A 220 1.69 -15.40 10.57
C TRP A 220 0.69 -14.34 11.07
N ARG A 221 0.94 -13.81 12.27
CA ARG A 221 0.20 -12.69 12.86
C ARG A 221 1.16 -11.75 13.56
N LEU A 222 0.83 -10.46 13.58
CA LEU A 222 1.56 -9.47 14.35
C LEU A 222 1.56 -9.86 15.84
N PRO A 223 2.74 -9.81 16.55
CA PRO A 223 2.80 -10.11 17.98
C PRO A 223 1.86 -9.20 18.78
N ALA A 224 1.01 -9.80 19.62
CA ALA A 224 0.10 -9.08 20.49
C ALA A 224 0.71 -8.71 21.84
N ARG A 225 1.82 -9.38 22.25
CA ARG A 225 2.43 -9.20 23.56
C ARG A 225 3.44 -8.05 23.56
N ILE A 226 3.25 -7.11 24.50
CA ILE A 226 4.21 -6.03 24.76
C ILE A 226 5.33 -6.54 25.66
N ASP A 227 6.57 -6.32 25.24
CA ASP A 227 7.76 -6.64 26.05
C ASP A 227 8.14 -5.43 26.93
N ARG A 228 7.81 -5.54 28.21
CA ARG A 228 8.11 -4.53 29.23
C ARG A 228 9.43 -4.82 29.98
N GLN A 229 10.14 -5.91 29.64
CA GLN A 229 11.41 -6.27 30.27
C GLN A 229 12.59 -5.59 29.57
N CYS A 230 12.47 -5.30 28.28
CA CYS A 230 13.46 -4.55 27.53
C CYS A 230 13.60 -3.11 28.03
N THR A 231 14.83 -2.67 28.24
CA THR A 231 15.12 -1.26 28.61
C THR A 231 15.01 -0.33 27.40
N ALA A 232 14.92 0.98 27.66
CA ALA A 232 14.93 1.97 26.58
C ALA A 232 16.22 1.89 25.72
N ALA A 233 17.36 1.56 26.33
CA ALA A 233 18.64 1.40 25.63
C ALA A 233 18.61 0.17 24.69
N ASP A 234 18.03 -0.95 25.15
CA ASP A 234 17.88 -2.15 24.30
C ASP A 234 16.97 -1.86 23.10
N TRP A 235 15.86 -1.12 23.27
CA TRP A 235 14.99 -0.73 22.19
C TRP A 235 15.68 0.17 21.16
N LEU A 236 16.52 1.10 21.61
CA LEU A 236 17.32 1.95 20.72
C LEU A 236 18.29 1.13 19.88
N GLU A 237 19.03 0.22 20.52
CA GLU A 237 20.00 -0.62 19.81
C GLU A 237 19.32 -1.59 18.83
N ARG A 238 18.22 -2.25 19.24
CA ARG A 238 17.44 -3.13 18.37
C ARG A 238 16.86 -2.36 17.17
N THR A 239 16.41 -1.12 17.37
CA THR A 239 15.90 -0.27 16.28
C THR A 239 17.01 0.06 15.29
N ARG A 240 18.20 0.46 15.81
CA ARG A 240 19.35 0.81 14.99
C ARG A 240 19.86 -0.39 14.18
N SER A 241 20.21 -1.47 14.87
CA SER A 241 20.78 -2.67 14.25
C SER A 241 19.78 -3.38 13.33
N GLY A 242 18.49 -3.43 13.70
CA GLY A 242 17.43 -4.00 12.88
C GLY A 242 17.25 -3.26 11.57
N LEU A 243 17.17 -1.92 11.60
CA LEU A 243 17.02 -1.13 10.38
C LEU A 243 18.27 -1.18 9.49
N GLU A 244 19.47 -1.11 10.07
CA GLU A 244 20.71 -1.24 9.31
C GLU A 244 20.82 -2.60 8.62
N ARG A 245 20.48 -3.70 9.32
CA ARG A 245 20.43 -5.05 8.77
C ARG A 245 19.43 -5.14 7.63
N SER A 246 18.21 -4.64 7.82
CA SER A 246 17.17 -4.65 6.81
C SER A 246 17.59 -3.90 5.54
N VAL A 247 18.13 -2.69 5.66
CA VAL A 247 18.63 -1.93 4.50
C VAL A 247 19.71 -2.73 3.78
N ARG A 248 20.69 -3.32 4.49
CA ARG A 248 21.76 -4.12 3.90
C ARG A 248 21.22 -5.32 3.12
N MET A 249 20.25 -6.05 3.68
CA MET A 249 19.63 -7.21 3.03
C MET A 249 18.87 -6.80 1.77
N GLN A 250 18.15 -5.67 1.83
CA GLN A 250 17.35 -5.18 0.71
C GLN A 250 18.17 -4.44 -0.37
N MET A 251 19.47 -4.25 -0.16
CA MET A 251 20.38 -3.74 -1.20
C MET A 251 20.90 -4.80 -2.15
N VAL A 252 20.62 -6.08 -1.93
CA VAL A 252 21.08 -7.17 -2.83
C VAL A 252 20.36 -7.05 -4.18
N SER A 253 21.13 -6.84 -5.27
CA SER A 253 20.61 -6.65 -6.62
C SER A 253 21.72 -6.81 -7.65
N ASP A 254 21.44 -7.43 -8.80
CA ASP A 254 22.36 -7.50 -9.95
C ASP A 254 22.12 -6.34 -10.95
N VAL A 255 21.19 -5.43 -10.62
CA VAL A 255 20.88 -4.24 -11.43
C VAL A 255 21.06 -2.95 -10.60
N PRO A 256 21.14 -1.77 -11.27
CA PRO A 256 21.27 -0.49 -10.56
C PRO A 256 20.14 -0.26 -9.56
N ILE A 257 20.52 0.17 -8.35
CA ILE A 257 19.63 0.47 -7.23
C ILE A 257 19.72 1.94 -6.81
N GLY A 258 18.62 2.50 -6.34
CA GLY A 258 18.55 3.85 -5.79
C GLY A 258 17.64 3.96 -4.58
N ALA A 259 17.34 5.18 -4.14
CA ALA A 259 16.39 5.46 -3.07
C ALA A 259 15.54 6.70 -3.35
N PHE A 260 14.28 6.66 -2.92
CA PHE A 260 13.48 7.88 -2.82
C PHE A 260 13.97 8.73 -1.63
N LEU A 261 14.10 10.03 -1.83
CA LEU A 261 14.62 10.94 -0.83
C LEU A 261 13.75 12.20 -0.71
N SER A 262 12.90 12.25 0.32
CA SER A 262 12.13 13.45 0.67
C SER A 262 12.84 14.35 1.69
N GLY A 263 13.97 13.91 2.24
CA GLY A 263 14.62 14.54 3.38
C GLY A 263 13.82 14.41 4.68
N GLY A 264 12.80 13.54 4.73
CA GLY A 264 12.14 13.08 5.95
C GLY A 264 13.03 12.10 6.73
N VAL A 265 12.74 11.89 8.00
CA VAL A 265 13.54 11.01 8.88
C VAL A 265 13.68 9.62 8.27
N ASP A 266 12.60 9.04 7.76
CA ASP A 266 12.56 7.67 7.26
C ASP A 266 13.39 7.49 5.98
N SER A 267 13.12 8.29 4.96
CA SER A 267 13.87 8.24 3.70
C SER A 267 15.36 8.59 3.90
N SER A 268 15.64 9.52 4.83
CA SER A 268 17.01 9.89 5.17
C SER A 268 17.75 8.79 5.91
N ALA A 269 17.05 8.02 6.77
CA ALA A 269 17.63 6.87 7.45
C ALA A 269 17.99 5.76 6.46
N VAL A 270 17.08 5.46 5.51
CA VAL A 270 17.37 4.47 4.45
C VAL A 270 18.60 4.87 3.66
N VAL A 271 18.67 6.12 3.15
CA VAL A 271 19.82 6.62 2.39
C VAL A 271 21.09 6.62 3.22
N GLY A 272 21.03 7.01 4.50
CA GLY A 272 22.19 7.02 5.39
C GLY A 272 22.75 5.61 5.64
N TYR A 273 21.90 4.61 5.87
CA TYR A 273 22.36 3.23 6.00
C TYR A 273 22.84 2.65 4.67
N MET A 274 22.20 2.97 3.54
CA MET A 274 22.72 2.58 2.21
C MET A 274 24.14 3.13 2.00
N ALA A 275 24.39 4.41 2.33
CA ALA A 275 25.70 5.04 2.17
C ALA A 275 26.79 4.38 3.03
N ARG A 276 26.43 3.79 4.18
CA ARG A 276 27.38 3.02 5.00
C ARG A 276 27.75 1.64 4.41
N GLN A 277 26.92 1.10 3.51
CA GLN A 277 27.12 -0.24 2.93
C GLN A 277 27.94 -0.23 1.62
N THR A 278 28.18 0.93 0.99
CA THR A 278 28.87 1.02 -0.29
C THR A 278 29.77 2.23 -0.37
N GLN A 279 30.87 2.11 -1.15
CA GLN A 279 31.76 3.22 -1.49
C GLN A 279 31.27 4.01 -2.72
N GLN A 280 30.30 3.47 -3.46
CA GLN A 280 29.77 4.16 -4.64
C GLN A 280 28.65 5.13 -4.22
N PRO A 281 28.59 6.33 -4.82
CA PRO A 281 27.51 7.27 -4.54
C PRO A 281 26.12 6.67 -4.82
N ILE A 282 25.24 6.73 -3.85
CA ILE A 282 23.85 6.26 -3.98
C ILE A 282 23.09 7.19 -4.92
N ARG A 283 22.32 6.61 -5.84
CA ARG A 283 21.37 7.37 -6.66
C ARG A 283 20.12 7.69 -5.85
N THR A 284 19.76 8.98 -5.75
CA THR A 284 18.60 9.41 -4.98
C THR A 284 17.69 10.30 -5.81
N TYR A 285 16.36 10.17 -5.61
CA TYR A 285 15.34 10.83 -6.41
C TYR A 285 14.35 11.54 -5.51
N ALA A 286 14.02 12.79 -5.88
CA ALA A 286 13.03 13.61 -5.21
C ALA A 286 12.11 14.28 -6.21
N ILE A 287 10.89 14.61 -5.75
CA ILE A 287 9.88 15.34 -6.53
C ILE A 287 9.44 16.60 -5.78
N GLY A 288 9.25 17.67 -6.51
CA GLY A 288 8.61 18.91 -6.07
C GLY A 288 7.52 19.33 -7.04
N PHE A 289 6.69 20.27 -6.61
CA PHE A 289 5.61 20.81 -7.41
C PHE A 289 5.89 22.27 -7.73
N GLU A 290 5.64 22.67 -9.00
CA GLU A 290 5.64 24.06 -9.45
C GLU A 290 4.30 24.70 -9.11
N GLY A 291 4.30 25.90 -8.52
CA GLY A 291 3.07 26.63 -8.23
C GLY A 291 3.21 27.66 -7.12
N GLY A 292 2.09 28.03 -6.50
CA GLY A 292 1.97 29.05 -5.47
C GLY A 292 2.18 28.55 -4.04
N GLU A 293 1.47 29.17 -3.10
CA GLU A 293 1.58 28.88 -1.66
C GLU A 293 1.16 27.44 -1.30
N ALA A 294 0.13 26.91 -1.95
CA ALA A 294 -0.36 25.55 -1.70
C ALA A 294 0.68 24.50 -2.10
N GLU A 295 1.29 24.64 -3.27
CA GLU A 295 2.34 23.77 -3.78
C GLU A 295 3.63 23.87 -2.96
N ALA A 296 3.97 25.07 -2.48
CA ALA A 296 5.14 25.30 -1.62
C ALA A 296 5.04 24.54 -0.27
N LEU A 297 3.82 24.28 0.23
CA LEU A 297 3.61 23.48 1.45
C LEU A 297 4.02 22.01 1.25
N TYR A 298 4.01 21.50 0.02
CA TYR A 298 4.38 20.12 -0.33
C TYR A 298 5.82 20.02 -0.88
N ASN A 299 6.55 21.15 -0.99
CA ASN A 299 7.92 21.14 -1.51
C ASN A 299 8.92 20.74 -0.41
N GLU A 300 9.50 19.56 -0.53
CA GLU A 300 10.51 19.00 0.39
C GLU A 300 11.94 19.03 -0.19
N LEU A 301 12.13 19.49 -1.43
CA LEU A 301 13.42 19.49 -2.13
C LEU A 301 14.59 20.12 -1.34
N PRO A 302 14.43 21.22 -0.59
CA PRO A 302 15.53 21.77 0.20
C PRO A 302 16.09 20.78 1.24
N TYR A 303 15.23 19.98 1.85
CA TYR A 303 15.64 18.95 2.81
C TYR A 303 16.25 17.73 2.14
N ALA A 304 15.71 17.32 0.98
CA ALA A 304 16.29 16.26 0.17
C ALA A 304 17.72 16.61 -0.25
N ARG A 305 17.96 17.83 -0.75
CA ARG A 305 19.30 18.36 -1.09
C ARG A 305 20.25 18.33 0.12
N ARG A 306 19.76 18.72 1.29
CA ARG A 306 20.56 18.73 2.52
C ARG A 306 21.05 17.33 2.87
N VAL A 307 20.19 16.31 2.77
CA VAL A 307 20.55 14.91 3.03
C VAL A 307 21.45 14.37 1.91
N ALA A 308 21.15 14.71 0.67
CA ALA A 308 21.98 14.32 -0.48
C ALA A 308 23.42 14.82 -0.35
N GLN A 309 23.60 16.07 0.08
CA GLN A 309 24.93 16.64 0.36
C GLN A 309 25.62 15.95 1.53
N LEU A 310 24.87 15.63 2.61
CA LEU A 310 25.42 14.95 3.79
C LEU A 310 26.05 13.59 3.45
N PHE A 311 25.38 12.82 2.59
CA PHE A 311 25.82 11.47 2.22
C PHE A 311 26.49 11.37 0.85
N GLY A 312 26.74 12.50 0.17
CA GLY A 312 27.42 12.53 -1.14
C GLY A 312 26.70 11.74 -2.23
N THR A 313 25.36 11.79 -2.25
CA THR A 313 24.57 11.01 -3.22
C THR A 313 24.56 11.61 -4.61
N GLN A 314 24.35 10.80 -5.65
CA GLN A 314 23.98 11.25 -6.99
C GLN A 314 22.50 11.63 -6.99
N HIS A 315 22.21 12.85 -6.54
CA HIS A 315 20.85 13.32 -6.35
C HIS A 315 20.25 13.91 -7.63
N ARG A 316 19.05 13.43 -7.99
CA ARG A 316 18.26 13.99 -9.09
C ARG A 316 16.89 14.43 -8.59
N GLU A 317 16.44 15.56 -9.09
CA GLU A 317 15.15 16.16 -8.73
C GLU A 317 14.31 16.38 -9.97
N ILE A 318 12.99 16.20 -9.81
CA ILE A 318 12.01 16.63 -10.79
C ILE A 318 11.05 17.62 -10.14
N VAL A 319 10.83 18.76 -10.80
CA VAL A 319 9.78 19.71 -10.43
C VAL A 319 8.69 19.63 -11.49
N VAL A 320 7.47 19.31 -11.06
CA VAL A 320 6.38 19.01 -11.98
C VAL A 320 5.18 19.94 -11.76
N LYS A 321 4.53 20.26 -12.87
CA LYS A 321 3.15 20.73 -12.92
C LYS A 321 2.36 19.66 -13.68
N PRO A 322 1.87 18.61 -12.98
CA PRO A 322 1.32 17.44 -13.66
C PRO A 322 0.02 17.78 -14.38
N ASP A 323 -0.17 17.22 -15.58
CA ASP A 323 -1.50 17.09 -16.21
C ASP A 323 -2.30 16.02 -15.45
N VAL A 324 -2.82 16.41 -14.29
CA VAL A 324 -3.59 15.49 -13.41
C VAL A 324 -4.79 14.91 -14.15
N VAL A 325 -5.44 15.70 -14.99
CA VAL A 325 -6.65 15.29 -15.72
C VAL A 325 -6.37 14.15 -16.69
N GLY A 326 -5.30 14.26 -17.47
CA GLY A 326 -4.87 13.20 -18.39
C GLY A 326 -4.25 12.00 -17.68
N LEU A 327 -3.70 12.22 -16.48
CA LEU A 327 -2.97 11.20 -15.74
C LEU A 327 -3.89 10.27 -14.93
N LEU A 328 -4.96 10.82 -14.30
CA LEU A 328 -5.85 10.05 -13.42
C LEU A 328 -6.40 8.76 -14.04
N PRO A 329 -6.93 8.72 -15.28
CA PRO A 329 -7.43 7.47 -15.87
C PRO A 329 -6.34 6.40 -16.00
N LYS A 330 -5.13 6.77 -16.42
CA LYS A 330 -3.98 5.86 -16.50
C LYS A 330 -3.61 5.30 -15.14
N LEU A 331 -3.52 6.15 -14.12
CA LEU A 331 -3.15 5.71 -12.78
C LEU A 331 -4.19 4.80 -12.16
N LEU A 332 -5.48 5.12 -12.30
CA LEU A 332 -6.59 4.29 -11.80
C LEU A 332 -6.69 2.95 -12.53
N TRP A 333 -6.32 2.90 -13.80
CA TRP A 333 -6.20 1.63 -14.52
C TRP A 333 -5.09 0.76 -13.93
N HIS A 334 -3.94 1.33 -13.57
CA HIS A 334 -2.86 0.59 -12.91
C HIS A 334 -3.19 0.22 -11.46
N MET A 335 -3.97 1.05 -10.75
CA MET A 335 -4.41 0.75 -9.38
C MET A 335 -5.40 -0.42 -9.29
N ASP A 336 -6.10 -0.78 -10.36
CA ASP A 336 -7.26 -1.69 -10.41
C ASP A 336 -8.48 -1.16 -9.64
N GLU A 337 -8.28 -0.51 -8.52
CA GLU A 337 -9.33 0.03 -7.66
C GLU A 337 -9.13 1.53 -7.42
N PRO A 338 -10.18 2.31 -7.20
CA PRO A 338 -10.03 3.71 -6.87
C PRO A 338 -9.43 3.88 -5.47
N VAL A 339 -8.61 4.90 -5.30
CA VAL A 339 -7.99 5.30 -4.03
C VAL A 339 -8.13 6.80 -3.84
N ALA A 340 -8.31 7.26 -2.60
CA ALA A 340 -8.41 8.68 -2.28
C ALA A 340 -7.12 9.28 -1.70
N ASP A 341 -6.06 8.49 -1.53
CA ASP A 341 -4.74 8.99 -1.13
C ASP A 341 -4.01 9.59 -2.35
N THR A 342 -3.73 10.89 -2.31
CA THR A 342 -3.07 11.62 -3.39
C THR A 342 -1.62 11.19 -3.64
N ALA A 343 -1.02 10.43 -2.71
CA ALA A 343 0.34 9.93 -2.84
C ALA A 343 0.52 9.00 -4.05
N PHE A 344 -0.57 8.37 -4.57
CA PHE A 344 -0.46 7.54 -5.77
C PHE A 344 0.04 8.34 -7.00
N ILE A 345 -0.36 9.62 -7.14
CA ILE A 345 0.11 10.51 -8.21
C ILE A 345 1.61 10.79 -8.05
N THR A 346 2.00 11.18 -6.84
CA THR A 346 3.40 11.54 -6.53
C THR A 346 4.32 10.32 -6.70
N THR A 347 3.88 9.15 -6.21
CA THR A 347 4.63 7.90 -6.30
C THR A 347 4.84 7.47 -7.76
N TYR A 348 3.81 7.57 -8.60
CA TYR A 348 3.96 7.29 -10.02
C TYR A 348 4.98 8.21 -10.68
N LEU A 349 4.84 9.53 -10.52
CA LEU A 349 5.70 10.53 -11.18
C LEU A 349 7.17 10.38 -10.78
N VAL A 350 7.47 10.19 -9.49
CA VAL A 350 8.86 10.00 -9.04
C VAL A 350 9.40 8.63 -9.46
N SER A 351 8.55 7.62 -9.57
CA SER A 351 8.93 6.28 -10.06
C SER A 351 9.26 6.31 -11.56
N GLU A 352 8.45 7.00 -12.37
CA GLU A 352 8.68 7.20 -13.80
C GLU A 352 10.01 7.93 -14.05
N PHE A 353 10.31 8.91 -13.21
CA PHE A 353 11.58 9.63 -13.26
C PHE A 353 12.77 8.74 -12.85
N ALA A 354 12.67 8.01 -11.75
CA ALA A 354 13.73 7.15 -11.25
C ALA A 354 14.02 5.95 -12.18
N ARG A 355 12.98 5.42 -12.86
CA ARG A 355 13.09 4.27 -13.76
C ARG A 355 14.05 4.50 -14.93
N GLN A 356 14.33 5.74 -15.26
CA GLN A 356 15.31 6.09 -16.31
C GLN A 356 16.73 5.59 -15.97
N ASP A 357 17.06 5.49 -14.68
CA ASP A 357 18.42 5.18 -14.21
C ASP A 357 18.51 3.86 -13.41
N VAL A 358 17.42 3.43 -12.76
CA VAL A 358 17.43 2.29 -11.85
C VAL A 358 16.24 1.36 -12.10
N LYS A 359 16.39 0.07 -11.74
CA LYS A 359 15.31 -0.92 -11.75
C LYS A 359 14.79 -1.23 -10.34
N VAL A 360 15.57 -0.91 -9.31
CA VAL A 360 15.22 -1.12 -7.90
C VAL A 360 15.36 0.19 -7.15
N ILE A 361 14.41 0.46 -6.25
CA ILE A 361 14.44 1.64 -5.40
C ILE A 361 14.03 1.30 -3.97
N LEU A 362 14.73 1.86 -2.98
CA LEU A 362 14.38 1.75 -1.58
C LEU A 362 13.52 2.94 -1.14
N SER A 363 12.49 2.67 -0.33
CA SER A 363 11.55 3.66 0.21
C SER A 363 11.54 3.68 1.73
N GLY A 364 11.20 4.81 2.31
CA GLY A 364 10.98 4.97 3.76
C GLY A 364 9.58 4.60 4.25
N VAL A 365 8.74 3.98 3.42
CA VAL A 365 7.39 3.52 3.82
C VAL A 365 7.47 2.53 4.97
N GLY A 366 6.55 2.61 5.92
CA GLY A 366 6.51 1.79 7.14
C GLY A 366 7.04 2.51 8.40
N GLY A 367 7.91 3.52 8.24
CA GLY A 367 8.50 4.22 9.39
C GLY A 367 7.50 4.97 10.27
N ASP A 368 6.44 5.49 9.70
CA ASP A 368 5.36 6.16 10.43
C ASP A 368 4.46 5.17 11.18
N GLU A 369 4.13 4.07 10.55
CA GLU A 369 3.28 3.00 11.05
C GLU A 369 3.92 2.27 12.22
N LEU A 370 5.22 1.98 12.12
CA LEU A 370 5.93 1.23 13.16
C LEU A 370 6.30 2.09 14.37
N PHE A 371 6.73 3.33 14.15
CA PHE A 371 7.32 4.18 15.19
C PHE A 371 6.46 5.38 15.58
N GLY A 372 5.20 5.43 15.14
CA GLY A 372 4.24 6.44 15.56
C GLY A 372 4.51 7.84 15.00
N GLY A 373 4.55 7.96 13.68
CA GLY A 373 4.81 9.23 13.00
C GLY A 373 3.57 10.08 12.70
N TYR A 374 2.38 9.52 12.76
CA TYR A 374 1.15 10.24 12.44
C TYR A 374 0.61 11.06 13.60
N ARG A 375 0.10 12.26 13.31
CA ARG A 375 -0.50 13.13 14.32
C ARG A 375 -1.75 12.53 14.98
N ARG A 376 -2.44 11.59 14.31
CA ARG A 376 -3.60 10.92 14.86
C ARG A 376 -3.29 10.16 16.17
N TYR A 377 -2.08 9.65 16.32
CA TYR A 377 -1.65 9.01 17.58
C TYR A 377 -1.56 9.99 18.75
N LEU A 378 -1.32 11.28 18.49
CA LEU A 378 -1.39 12.32 19.52
C LEU A 378 -2.81 12.57 20.03
N GLY A 379 -3.82 12.27 19.20
CA GLY A 379 -5.22 12.38 19.60
C GLY A 379 -5.52 11.54 20.84
N GLU A 380 -5.02 10.29 20.89
CA GLU A 380 -5.18 9.42 22.07
C GLU A 380 -4.41 9.96 23.29
N HIS A 381 -3.15 10.39 23.08
CA HIS A 381 -2.32 10.96 24.15
C HIS A 381 -3.00 12.17 24.83
N TYR A 382 -3.67 13.04 24.09
CA TYR A 382 -4.33 14.22 24.64
C TYR A 382 -5.77 13.99 25.09
N ALA A 383 -6.46 12.97 24.56
CA ALA A 383 -7.86 12.70 24.90
C ALA A 383 -8.05 12.39 26.39
N SER A 384 -7.14 11.65 27.01
CA SER A 384 -7.17 11.35 28.44
C SER A 384 -7.11 12.62 29.30
N ARG A 385 -6.33 13.63 28.88
CA ARG A 385 -6.23 14.93 29.56
C ARG A 385 -7.49 15.78 29.35
N PHE A 386 -7.99 15.84 28.09
CA PHE A 386 -9.20 16.56 27.75
C PHE A 386 -10.43 16.01 28.50
N ASN A 387 -10.54 14.71 28.66
CA ASN A 387 -11.65 14.05 29.35
C ASN A 387 -11.67 14.27 30.86
N ARG A 388 -10.58 14.81 31.47
CA ARG A 388 -10.55 15.25 32.88
C ARG A 388 -11.23 16.61 33.09
N LEU A 389 -11.50 17.35 32.00
CA LEU A 389 -12.23 18.63 32.10
C LEU A 389 -13.69 18.38 32.48
N PRO A 390 -14.31 19.27 33.29
CA PRO A 390 -15.75 19.24 33.61
C PRO A 390 -16.62 19.20 32.34
N GLY A 391 -17.72 18.45 32.37
CA GLY A 391 -18.66 18.29 31.25
C GLY A 391 -19.08 19.60 30.55
N PRO A 392 -19.50 20.63 31.31
CA PRO A 392 -19.88 21.92 30.71
C PRO A 392 -18.76 22.60 29.91
N LEU A 393 -17.50 22.49 30.37
CA LEU A 393 -16.36 23.06 29.65
C LEU A 393 -16.07 22.27 28.35
N ARG A 394 -16.23 20.94 28.36
CA ARG A 394 -16.11 20.11 27.16
C ARG A 394 -17.18 20.43 26.13
N SER A 395 -18.44 20.61 26.59
CA SER A 395 -19.55 20.97 25.69
C SER A 395 -19.37 22.37 25.09
N LEU A 396 -18.87 23.35 25.88
CA LEU A 396 -18.55 24.67 25.37
C LEU A 396 -17.43 24.63 24.32
N ALA A 397 -16.36 23.88 24.60
CA ALA A 397 -15.26 23.66 23.64
C ALA A 397 -15.76 23.00 22.34
N ALA A 398 -16.65 22.01 22.43
CA ALA A 398 -17.25 21.36 21.27
C ALA A 398 -18.10 22.33 20.43
N ALA A 399 -18.95 23.15 21.08
CA ALA A 399 -19.79 24.15 20.41
C ALA A 399 -18.95 25.25 19.71
N ALA A 400 -17.86 25.67 20.35
CA ALA A 400 -16.93 26.63 19.75
C ALA A 400 -16.18 26.01 18.56
N ALA A 401 -15.65 24.81 18.74
CA ALA A 401 -14.90 24.10 17.69
C ALA A 401 -15.76 23.78 16.45
N ALA A 402 -17.03 23.44 16.62
CA ALA A 402 -17.96 23.17 15.52
C ALA A 402 -18.09 24.34 14.53
N ARG A 403 -17.93 25.58 14.99
CA ARG A 403 -18.02 26.81 14.19
C ARG A 403 -16.70 27.18 13.47
N LEU A 404 -15.60 26.49 13.76
CA LEU A 404 -14.32 26.80 13.15
C LEU A 404 -14.30 26.38 11.67
N PRO A 405 -13.70 27.19 10.78
CA PRO A 405 -13.47 26.80 9.40
C PRO A 405 -12.46 25.64 9.34
N ALA A 406 -12.55 24.83 8.27
CA ALA A 406 -11.67 23.68 8.07
C ALA A 406 -11.07 23.70 6.66
N ASP A 407 -9.75 23.91 6.60
CA ASP A 407 -8.98 23.82 5.36
C ASP A 407 -7.55 23.35 5.68
N ARG A 408 -6.95 22.53 4.82
CA ARG A 408 -5.60 21.96 5.04
C ARG A 408 -4.48 22.78 4.37
N HIS A 409 -4.82 23.72 3.50
CA HIS A 409 -3.86 24.44 2.66
C HIS A 409 -3.39 25.78 3.24
N SER A 410 -3.82 26.13 4.45
CA SER A 410 -3.33 27.25 5.25
C SER A 410 -2.86 26.77 6.59
N GLY A 411 -1.71 27.24 7.07
CA GLY A 411 -1.13 26.80 8.34
C GLY A 411 -2.06 27.04 9.55
N LEU A 412 -2.76 28.20 9.58
CA LEU A 412 -3.72 28.53 10.63
C LEU A 412 -4.99 27.67 10.51
N LEU A 413 -5.58 27.62 9.32
CA LEU A 413 -6.83 26.87 9.09
C LEU A 413 -6.64 25.36 9.31
N ASN A 414 -5.47 24.81 8.96
CA ASN A 414 -5.15 23.42 9.25
C ASN A 414 -5.06 23.14 10.76
N THR A 415 -4.52 24.08 11.55
CA THR A 415 -4.51 23.96 13.01
C THR A 415 -5.92 23.97 13.59
N LEU A 416 -6.79 24.86 13.08
CA LEU A 416 -8.20 24.93 13.47
C LEU A 416 -8.96 23.65 13.08
N ARG A 417 -8.70 23.11 11.89
CA ARG A 417 -9.26 21.83 11.42
C ARG A 417 -8.89 20.68 12.35
N LEU A 418 -7.61 20.58 12.74
CA LEU A 418 -7.14 19.54 13.66
C LEU A 418 -7.77 19.69 15.06
N ALA A 419 -7.89 20.93 15.57
CA ALA A 419 -8.56 21.18 16.83
C ALA A 419 -10.05 20.81 16.78
N LYS A 420 -10.74 21.16 15.69
CA LYS A 420 -12.15 20.79 15.45
C LYS A 420 -12.33 19.27 15.47
N GLY A 421 -11.51 18.51 14.72
CA GLY A 421 -11.56 17.05 14.67
C GLY A 421 -11.26 16.41 16.03
N PHE A 422 -10.24 16.91 16.74
CA PHE A 422 -9.89 16.41 18.07
C PHE A 422 -11.03 16.59 19.07
N VAL A 423 -11.58 17.81 19.18
CA VAL A 423 -12.66 18.10 20.14
C VAL A 423 -13.92 17.30 19.84
N ALA A 424 -14.24 17.10 18.55
CA ALA A 424 -15.38 16.28 18.12
C ALA A 424 -15.26 14.81 18.56
N SER A 425 -14.06 14.26 18.58
CA SER A 425 -13.79 12.85 18.87
C SER A 425 -13.33 12.56 20.30
N ALA A 426 -12.86 13.57 21.04
CA ALA A 426 -12.21 13.37 22.34
C ALA A 426 -13.08 12.65 23.40
N GLY A 427 -14.41 12.80 23.31
CA GLY A 427 -15.37 12.14 24.21
C GLY A 427 -15.73 10.69 23.84
N MET A 428 -15.32 10.21 22.66
CA MET A 428 -15.58 8.85 22.17
C MET A 428 -14.70 7.83 22.91
N ASN A 429 -15.09 6.55 22.85
CA ASN A 429 -14.17 5.48 23.26
C ASN A 429 -12.94 5.42 22.34
N PRO A 430 -11.81 4.79 22.74
CA PRO A 430 -10.57 4.79 21.97
C PRO A 430 -10.73 4.27 20.54
N ASP A 431 -11.46 3.18 20.33
CA ASP A 431 -11.65 2.57 19.01
C ASP A 431 -12.49 3.46 18.08
N GLU A 432 -13.60 4.03 18.59
CA GLU A 432 -14.45 4.98 17.84
C GLU A 432 -13.68 6.26 17.51
N ARG A 433 -12.92 6.77 18.47
CA ARG A 433 -12.08 7.96 18.27
C ARG A 433 -11.06 7.72 17.18
N TYR A 434 -10.35 6.58 17.22
CA TYR A 434 -9.37 6.27 16.21
C TYR A 434 -10.02 6.07 14.83
N ARG A 435 -11.15 5.37 14.77
CA ARG A 435 -11.96 5.26 13.55
C ARG A 435 -12.27 6.65 12.96
N SER A 436 -12.66 7.61 13.78
CA SER A 436 -12.97 8.97 13.32
C SER A 436 -11.78 9.72 12.71
N TYR A 437 -10.54 9.31 13.04
CA TYR A 437 -9.32 9.87 12.44
C TYR A 437 -8.94 9.21 11.10
N LEU A 438 -9.38 7.98 10.87
CA LEU A 438 -9.14 7.24 9.63
C LEU A 438 -10.18 7.56 8.57
N GLN A 439 -11.38 7.96 8.96
CA GLN A 439 -12.49 8.18 8.04
C GLN A 439 -12.31 9.46 7.22
N ILE A 440 -12.46 9.34 5.89
CA ILE A 440 -12.59 10.47 4.96
C ILE A 440 -14.04 10.98 4.88
N MET A 441 -15.03 10.08 5.12
CA MET A 441 -16.44 10.41 5.28
C MET A 441 -17.01 9.71 6.52
N ALA A 442 -17.84 10.43 7.31
CA ALA A 442 -18.54 9.84 8.43
C ALA A 442 -19.60 8.82 7.96
N ALA A 443 -19.86 7.79 8.76
CA ALA A 443 -20.81 6.73 8.42
C ALA A 443 -22.22 7.26 8.09
N ASP A 444 -22.72 8.27 8.83
CA ASP A 444 -24.02 8.90 8.55
C ASP A 444 -24.03 9.61 7.20
N THR A 445 -22.93 10.24 6.81
CA THR A 445 -22.79 10.89 5.50
C THR A 445 -22.79 9.83 4.39
N VAL A 446 -22.09 8.72 4.57
CA VAL A 446 -22.09 7.60 3.61
C VAL A 446 -23.50 7.00 3.47
N GLN A 447 -24.22 6.83 4.57
CA GLN A 447 -25.61 6.34 4.54
C GLN A 447 -26.54 7.27 3.77
N GLN A 448 -26.43 8.59 3.96
CA GLN A 448 -27.21 9.58 3.20
C GLN A 448 -26.83 9.65 1.73
N LEU A 449 -25.56 9.38 1.42
CA LEU A 449 -25.00 9.45 0.07
C LEU A 449 -25.45 8.30 -0.82
N LEU A 450 -25.52 7.08 -0.28
CA LEU A 450 -25.86 5.87 -1.04
C LEU A 450 -27.35 5.83 -1.39
N VAL A 451 -27.68 5.44 -2.63
CA VAL A 451 -29.07 5.21 -3.08
C VAL A 451 -29.65 3.95 -2.43
N SER A 452 -28.84 2.91 -2.25
CA SER A 452 -29.26 1.65 -1.61
C SER A 452 -28.68 1.59 -0.19
N ALA A 453 -29.45 1.03 0.75
CA ALA A 453 -28.95 0.77 2.08
C ALA A 453 -27.67 -0.09 2.01
N PRO A 454 -26.63 0.22 2.79
CA PRO A 454 -25.45 -0.61 2.85
C PRO A 454 -25.81 -2.02 3.30
N SER A 455 -25.12 -3.02 2.73
CA SER A 455 -25.30 -4.40 3.19
C SER A 455 -24.72 -4.59 4.60
N SER A 456 -25.03 -5.73 5.21
CA SER A 456 -24.48 -6.15 6.49
C SER A 456 -23.04 -6.68 6.39
N ALA A 457 -22.28 -6.29 5.35
CA ALA A 457 -20.89 -6.72 5.18
C ALA A 457 -20.05 -6.35 6.41
N PRO A 458 -19.15 -7.25 6.86
CA PRO A 458 -18.31 -6.98 8.03
C PRO A 458 -17.47 -5.71 7.82
N ASP A 459 -17.46 -4.85 8.81
CA ASP A 459 -16.62 -3.67 8.85
C ASP A 459 -15.15 -4.08 9.09
N ALA A 460 -14.28 -3.86 8.11
CA ALA A 460 -12.88 -4.24 8.17
C ALA A 460 -12.13 -3.64 9.37
N LEU A 461 -12.43 -2.37 9.73
CA LEU A 461 -11.84 -1.77 10.93
C LEU A 461 -12.32 -2.45 12.21
N ALA A 462 -13.62 -2.79 12.31
CA ALA A 462 -14.14 -3.51 13.48
C ALA A 462 -13.47 -4.88 13.64
N LEU A 463 -13.26 -5.60 12.52
CA LEU A 463 -12.53 -6.86 12.53
C LEU A 463 -11.06 -6.69 12.96
N ALA A 464 -10.39 -5.66 12.45
CA ALA A 464 -9.01 -5.35 12.82
C ALA A 464 -8.88 -4.96 14.30
N PHE A 465 -9.79 -4.15 14.84
CA PHE A 465 -9.84 -3.83 16.27
C PHE A 465 -10.09 -5.06 17.14
N ALA A 466 -10.97 -5.95 16.72
CA ALA A 466 -11.23 -7.21 17.44
C ALA A 466 -10.00 -8.15 17.43
N ALA A 467 -9.25 -8.16 16.33
CA ALA A 467 -8.06 -8.98 16.17
C ALA A 467 -6.79 -8.41 16.84
N ALA A 468 -6.73 -7.11 17.07
CA ALA A 468 -5.53 -6.41 17.54
C ALA A 468 -5.06 -6.82 18.95
N GLY A 469 -5.94 -7.35 19.82
CA GLY A 469 -5.60 -8.03 21.08
C GLY A 469 -4.74 -7.27 22.10
N GLN A 470 -4.46 -5.99 21.87
CA GLN A 470 -3.56 -5.17 22.70
C GLN A 470 -4.35 -4.45 23.80
N ASP A 471 -3.86 -4.51 25.05
CA ASP A 471 -4.47 -3.80 26.18
C ASP A 471 -4.20 -2.29 26.16
N ASP A 472 -3.11 -1.87 25.52
CA ASP A 472 -2.75 -0.46 25.37
C ASP A 472 -3.44 0.12 24.11
N PRO A 473 -4.27 1.18 24.26
CA PRO A 473 -5.02 1.75 23.14
C PRO A 473 -4.13 2.22 21.98
N LEU A 474 -2.96 2.77 22.27
CA LEU A 474 -2.04 3.26 21.23
C LEU A 474 -1.39 2.10 20.47
N ASN A 475 -0.99 1.02 21.16
CA ASN A 475 -0.48 -0.17 20.50
C ASN A 475 -1.56 -0.88 19.66
N ARG A 476 -2.84 -0.85 20.09
CA ARG A 476 -3.96 -1.31 19.25
C ARG A 476 -4.08 -0.52 17.96
N MET A 477 -3.92 0.81 18.01
CA MET A 477 -3.95 1.65 16.81
C MET A 477 -2.85 1.28 15.82
N PHE A 478 -1.62 1.04 16.29
CA PHE A 478 -0.54 0.55 15.42
C PHE A 478 -0.86 -0.80 14.78
N ALA A 479 -1.45 -1.73 15.56
CA ALA A 479 -1.83 -3.03 15.03
C ALA A 479 -2.96 -2.91 13.98
N VAL A 480 -3.94 -2.04 14.19
CA VAL A 480 -5.02 -1.79 13.22
C VAL A 480 -4.47 -1.19 11.93
N ASP A 481 -3.55 -0.21 12.02
CA ASP A 481 -2.91 0.36 10.83
C ASP A 481 -2.11 -0.69 10.05
N ALA A 482 -1.38 -1.56 10.74
CA ALA A 482 -0.60 -2.63 10.11
C ALA A 482 -1.45 -3.70 9.43
N GLU A 483 -2.70 -3.89 9.86
CA GLU A 483 -3.64 -4.87 9.30
C GLU A 483 -4.58 -4.29 8.23
N THR A 484 -4.68 -2.96 8.11
CA THR A 484 -5.64 -2.29 7.22
C THR A 484 -5.00 -1.28 6.29
N GLN A 485 -4.66 -0.09 6.78
CA GLN A 485 -4.13 0.99 5.95
C GLN A 485 -2.78 0.64 5.31
N LEU A 486 -1.90 0.00 6.05
CA LEU A 486 -0.57 -0.34 5.54
C LEU A 486 -0.65 -1.26 4.30
N PRO A 487 -1.29 -2.45 4.34
CA PRO A 487 -1.35 -3.33 3.17
C PRO A 487 -2.26 -2.83 2.05
N ASP A 488 -3.42 -2.25 2.36
CA ASP A 488 -4.48 -2.01 1.37
C ASP A 488 -4.52 -0.58 0.80
N ASP A 489 -3.76 0.33 1.39
CA ASP A 489 -3.56 1.70 0.90
C ASP A 489 -2.08 1.92 0.56
N LEU A 490 -1.20 2.03 1.57
CA LEU A 490 0.18 2.49 1.39
C LEU A 490 1.05 1.54 0.57
N LEU A 491 1.02 0.23 0.86
CA LEU A 491 1.79 -0.77 0.13
C LEU A 491 1.19 -1.02 -1.25
N MET A 492 -0.14 -1.03 -1.35
CA MET A 492 -0.85 -1.20 -2.60
C MET A 492 -0.49 -0.09 -3.60
N LEU A 493 -0.58 1.18 -3.17
CA LEU A 493 -0.21 2.31 -4.05
C LEU A 493 1.29 2.33 -4.35
N THR A 494 2.15 1.96 -3.39
CA THR A 494 3.60 1.91 -3.58
C THR A 494 3.97 0.88 -4.64
N ASP A 495 3.47 -0.36 -4.52
CA ASP A 495 3.73 -1.43 -5.48
C ASP A 495 3.15 -1.09 -6.87
N LYS A 496 1.85 -0.76 -6.95
CA LYS A 496 1.19 -0.58 -8.24
C LYS A 496 1.70 0.64 -9.01
N MET A 497 2.00 1.74 -8.34
CA MET A 497 2.49 2.95 -9.02
C MET A 497 3.95 2.83 -9.46
N SER A 498 4.79 2.17 -8.68
CA SER A 498 6.16 1.90 -9.12
C SER A 498 6.20 0.84 -10.23
N MET A 499 5.36 -0.20 -10.12
CA MET A 499 5.29 -1.25 -11.14
C MET A 499 4.58 -0.82 -12.42
N ALA A 500 3.76 0.22 -12.41
CA ALA A 500 3.21 0.83 -13.62
C ALA A 500 4.32 1.27 -14.62
N VAL A 501 5.53 1.48 -14.12
CA VAL A 501 6.73 1.85 -14.88
C VAL A 501 7.87 0.82 -14.79
N SER A 502 7.58 -0.39 -14.33
CA SER A 502 8.57 -1.49 -14.16
C SER A 502 9.73 -1.12 -13.22
N LEU A 503 9.43 -0.47 -12.09
CA LEU A 503 10.39 -0.13 -11.03
C LEU A 503 10.05 -0.92 -9.77
N GLU A 504 11.00 -1.72 -9.25
CA GLU A 504 10.80 -2.44 -7.99
C GLU A 504 11.01 -1.52 -6.79
N CYS A 505 9.98 -1.31 -5.97
CA CYS A 505 10.10 -0.60 -4.70
C CYS A 505 10.25 -1.58 -3.53
N ARG A 506 11.31 -1.40 -2.74
CA ARG A 506 11.62 -2.14 -1.50
C ARG A 506 11.38 -1.25 -0.29
N VAL A 507 10.99 -1.86 0.82
CA VAL A 507 10.49 -1.15 2.02
C VAL A 507 11.23 -1.62 3.29
N PRO A 508 12.47 -1.17 3.55
CA PRO A 508 13.31 -1.70 4.63
C PRO A 508 12.71 -1.59 6.02
N PHE A 509 11.86 -0.60 6.30
CA PHE A 509 11.14 -0.53 7.57
C PHE A 509 10.21 -1.71 7.81
N LEU A 510 9.78 -2.39 6.74
CA LEU A 510 8.81 -3.49 6.78
C LEU A 510 9.49 -4.88 6.72
N ASP A 511 10.76 -4.99 7.08
CA ASP A 511 11.37 -6.26 7.47
C ASP A 511 10.57 -6.84 8.65
N HIS A 512 10.12 -8.11 8.54
CA HIS A 512 9.19 -8.67 9.52
C HIS A 512 9.78 -8.76 10.93
N GLU A 513 11.09 -8.97 11.09
CA GLU A 513 11.74 -8.99 12.40
C GLU A 513 11.76 -7.57 13.03
N LEU A 514 11.94 -6.54 12.21
CA LEU A 514 11.82 -5.14 12.65
C LEU A 514 10.37 -4.80 13.02
N VAL A 515 9.40 -5.30 12.24
CA VAL A 515 7.96 -5.13 12.51
C VAL A 515 7.56 -5.82 13.81
N GLU A 516 7.98 -7.06 14.03
CA GLU A 516 7.72 -7.83 15.25
C GLU A 516 8.33 -7.13 16.47
N MET A 517 9.57 -6.66 16.35
CA MET A 517 10.25 -5.87 17.38
C MET A 517 9.46 -4.59 17.70
N ALA A 518 9.04 -3.85 16.67
CA ALA A 518 8.27 -2.62 16.86
C ALA A 518 6.87 -2.92 17.45
N ALA A 519 6.22 -4.03 17.08
CA ALA A 519 4.93 -4.42 17.65
C ALA A 519 5.03 -4.76 19.15
N ALA A 520 6.12 -5.39 19.56
CA ALA A 520 6.38 -5.71 20.97
C ALA A 520 6.81 -4.50 21.83
N MET A 521 7.17 -3.37 21.20
CA MET A 521 7.65 -2.17 21.89
C MET A 521 6.51 -1.42 22.58
N PRO A 522 6.64 -1.03 23.87
CA PRO A 522 5.65 -0.22 24.57
C PRO A 522 5.40 1.14 23.89
N ALA A 523 4.15 1.59 23.89
CA ALA A 523 3.75 2.85 23.25
C ALA A 523 4.43 4.08 23.86
N ASP A 524 4.71 4.06 25.15
CA ASP A 524 5.41 5.14 25.87
C ASP A 524 6.90 5.24 25.49
N ILE A 525 7.50 4.18 24.93
CA ILE A 525 8.83 4.20 24.32
C ILE A 525 8.76 4.82 22.91
N LYS A 526 7.73 4.47 22.13
CA LYS A 526 7.55 5.00 20.77
C LYS A 526 7.25 6.50 20.76
N ILE A 527 6.33 6.96 21.64
CA ILE A 527 5.80 8.33 21.70
C ILE A 527 5.83 8.86 23.14
N PRO A 528 6.98 8.94 23.80
CA PRO A 528 7.11 9.46 25.16
C PRO A 528 6.66 10.91 25.22
N GLY A 529 5.73 11.23 26.13
CA GLY A 529 5.26 12.61 26.34
C GLY A 529 4.59 13.27 25.13
N GLY A 530 4.20 12.50 24.11
CA GLY A 530 3.63 13.01 22.86
C GLY A 530 4.67 13.38 21.79
N GLN A 531 5.90 12.90 21.91
CA GLN A 531 6.94 13.09 20.89
C GLN A 531 6.89 11.99 19.85
N LEU A 532 6.39 12.31 18.66
CA LEU A 532 6.29 11.36 17.54
C LEU A 532 7.66 10.83 17.10
N LYS A 533 7.73 9.52 16.84
CA LYS A 533 8.95 8.81 16.39
C LYS A 533 10.15 8.98 17.34
N SER A 534 9.93 9.10 18.63
CA SER A 534 11.01 9.45 19.56
C SER A 534 12.11 8.41 19.56
N VAL A 535 11.79 7.12 19.69
CA VAL A 535 12.78 6.04 19.67
C VAL A 535 13.56 6.00 18.34
N LEU A 536 12.88 6.15 17.20
CA LEU A 536 13.53 6.17 15.89
C LEU A 536 14.49 7.37 15.77
N LYS A 537 14.03 8.57 16.12
CA LYS A 537 14.86 9.78 16.08
C LYS A 537 16.09 9.66 16.98
N THR A 538 15.94 9.11 18.17
CA THR A 538 17.05 8.90 19.09
C THR A 538 18.02 7.83 18.56
N ALA A 539 17.50 6.73 18.00
CA ALA A 539 18.34 5.69 17.38
C ALA A 539 19.14 6.20 16.19
N LEU A 540 18.65 7.21 15.49
CA LEU A 540 19.28 7.82 14.31
C LEU A 540 20.16 9.04 14.64
N GLY A 541 20.33 9.40 15.91
CA GLY A 541 21.06 10.61 16.32
C GLY A 541 22.53 10.65 15.83
N ASP A 542 23.16 9.48 15.68
CA ASP A 542 24.54 9.36 15.16
C ASP A 542 24.59 9.33 13.61
N LEU A 543 23.45 9.18 12.95
CA LEU A 543 23.33 9.08 11.48
C LEU A 543 22.86 10.38 10.85
N LEU A 544 21.91 11.06 11.48
CA LEU A 544 21.23 12.22 10.92
C LEU A 544 21.39 13.45 11.81
N PRO A 545 21.59 14.65 11.23
CA PRO A 545 21.72 15.89 11.98
C PRO A 545 20.36 16.34 12.57
N ALA A 546 20.43 17.15 13.62
CA ALA A 546 19.26 17.59 14.38
C ALA A 546 18.20 18.34 13.55
N ASP A 547 18.61 19.10 12.54
CA ASP A 547 17.73 19.82 11.62
C ASP A 547 16.86 18.88 10.75
N ILE A 548 17.34 17.67 10.46
CA ILE A 548 16.57 16.61 9.78
C ILE A 548 15.72 15.83 10.78
N LEU A 549 16.28 15.43 11.94
CA LEU A 549 15.57 14.64 12.95
C LEU A 549 14.35 15.38 13.53
N HIS A 550 14.45 16.69 13.73
CA HIS A 550 13.42 17.50 14.39
C HIS A 550 12.58 18.36 13.43
N ARG A 551 12.78 18.21 12.12
CA ARG A 551 11.95 18.93 11.14
C ARG A 551 10.47 18.59 11.31
N LYS A 552 9.62 19.55 10.99
CA LYS A 552 8.17 19.33 10.97
C LYS A 552 7.82 18.38 9.82
N LYS A 553 7.14 17.27 10.14
CA LYS A 553 6.67 16.31 9.13
C LYS A 553 5.72 16.98 8.13
N ARG A 554 5.89 16.66 6.84
CA ARG A 554 4.96 16.96 5.75
C ARG A 554 4.48 15.65 5.13
N GLY A 555 3.30 15.65 4.52
CA GLY A 555 2.77 14.49 3.80
C GLY A 555 3.35 14.39 2.39
N PHE A 556 3.51 13.16 1.90
CA PHE A 556 3.96 12.85 0.54
C PHE A 556 2.77 12.80 -0.43
N GLY A 557 2.01 13.91 -0.53
CA GLY A 557 0.83 14.01 -1.40
C GLY A 557 0.91 15.21 -2.32
N THR A 558 -0.21 15.49 -2.99
CA THR A 558 -0.39 16.66 -3.85
C THR A 558 -1.32 17.68 -3.19
N PRO A 559 -1.29 18.97 -3.59
CA PRO A 559 -2.22 19.99 -3.10
C PRO A 559 -3.63 19.85 -3.71
N MET A 560 -4.16 18.63 -3.75
CA MET A 560 -5.41 18.25 -4.42
C MET A 560 -6.60 19.14 -4.00
N GLY A 561 -6.72 19.43 -2.70
CA GLY A 561 -7.83 20.25 -2.22
C GLY A 561 -7.81 21.68 -2.76
N ALA A 562 -6.62 22.25 -2.98
CA ALA A 562 -6.50 23.53 -3.65
C ALA A 562 -6.86 23.42 -5.15
N TRP A 563 -6.41 22.36 -5.79
CA TRP A 563 -6.72 22.11 -7.20
C TRP A 563 -8.21 21.85 -7.44
N LEU A 564 -8.89 21.11 -6.57
CA LEU A 564 -10.35 20.88 -6.63
C LEU A 564 -11.17 22.17 -6.47
N LYS A 565 -10.62 23.18 -5.79
CA LYS A 565 -11.25 24.51 -5.69
C LYS A 565 -10.98 25.40 -6.90
N ARG A 566 -9.91 25.16 -7.64
CA ARG A 566 -9.43 26.02 -8.75
C ARG A 566 -9.39 25.27 -10.08
N GLU A 567 -8.25 24.68 -10.40
CA GLU A 567 -7.94 24.11 -11.72
C GLU A 567 -8.81 22.89 -12.06
N LEU A 568 -9.13 22.06 -11.07
CA LEU A 568 -9.93 20.85 -11.23
C LEU A 568 -11.42 21.06 -10.91
N ALA A 569 -11.86 22.29 -10.60
CA ALA A 569 -13.27 22.55 -10.32
C ALA A 569 -14.21 22.23 -11.50
N PRO A 570 -13.86 22.48 -12.78
CA PRO A 570 -14.68 22.04 -13.91
C PRO A 570 -14.76 20.52 -14.02
N LEU A 571 -13.64 19.81 -13.82
CA LEU A 571 -13.59 18.35 -13.81
C LEU A 571 -14.49 17.76 -12.72
N LEU A 572 -14.38 18.28 -11.49
CA LEU A 572 -15.23 17.89 -10.36
C LEU A 572 -16.70 18.03 -10.69
N ARG A 573 -17.11 19.16 -11.25
CA ARG A 573 -18.50 19.43 -11.63
C ARG A 573 -18.99 18.53 -12.77
N GLY A 574 -18.12 18.20 -13.73
CA GLY A 574 -18.47 17.30 -14.84
C GLY A 574 -18.64 15.85 -14.39
N LEU A 575 -17.68 15.31 -13.64
CA LEU A 575 -17.74 13.93 -13.16
C LEU A 575 -18.87 13.69 -12.16
N LEU A 576 -19.18 14.68 -11.32
CA LEU A 576 -20.22 14.58 -10.29
C LEU A 576 -21.50 15.33 -10.66
N ALA A 577 -21.74 15.58 -11.95
CA ALA A 577 -22.97 16.20 -12.43
C ALA A 577 -24.19 15.34 -12.07
N PRO A 578 -25.35 15.95 -11.72
CA PRO A 578 -26.54 15.21 -11.28
C PRO A 578 -27.06 14.17 -12.27
N ASP A 579 -26.90 14.38 -13.57
CA ASP A 579 -27.26 13.43 -14.62
C ASP A 579 -26.29 12.23 -14.67
N VAL A 580 -24.97 12.46 -14.54
CA VAL A 580 -23.95 11.40 -14.42
C VAL A 580 -24.25 10.53 -13.19
N LEU A 581 -24.48 11.15 -12.04
CA LEU A 581 -24.77 10.44 -10.78
C LEU A 581 -26.06 9.61 -10.88
N ARG A 582 -27.12 10.16 -11.52
CA ARG A 582 -28.38 9.42 -11.73
C ARG A 582 -28.19 8.26 -12.69
N ALA A 583 -27.43 8.44 -13.77
CA ALA A 583 -27.14 7.38 -14.72
C ALA A 583 -26.36 6.23 -14.07
N ARG A 584 -25.40 6.54 -13.18
CA ARG A 584 -24.62 5.56 -12.43
C ARG A 584 -25.47 4.85 -11.36
N GLY A 585 -26.43 5.51 -10.74
CA GLY A 585 -27.39 4.93 -9.79
C GLY A 585 -26.76 4.48 -8.46
N LEU A 586 -25.66 5.11 -8.04
CA LEU A 586 -24.98 4.79 -6.80
C LEU A 586 -25.22 5.83 -5.70
N PHE A 587 -25.31 7.11 -6.07
CA PHE A 587 -25.30 8.23 -5.14
C PHE A 587 -26.51 9.15 -5.28
N GLN A 588 -26.88 9.77 -4.17
CA GLN A 588 -27.91 10.81 -4.09
C GLN A 588 -27.30 12.15 -4.57
N PRO A 589 -27.72 12.73 -5.71
CA PRO A 589 -27.11 13.95 -6.25
C PRO A 589 -27.12 15.13 -5.27
N ALA A 590 -28.21 15.31 -4.53
CA ALA A 590 -28.33 16.43 -3.57
C ALA A 590 -27.32 16.37 -2.42
N VAL A 591 -26.88 15.16 -2.03
CA VAL A 591 -25.84 15.00 -1.00
C VAL A 591 -24.47 15.34 -1.57
N VAL A 592 -24.19 14.90 -2.80
CA VAL A 592 -22.94 15.23 -3.52
C VAL A 592 -22.83 16.74 -3.74
N ASP A 593 -23.88 17.39 -4.24
CA ASP A 593 -23.93 18.85 -4.44
C ASP A 593 -23.62 19.61 -3.15
N ARG A 594 -24.15 19.16 -2.01
CA ARG A 594 -23.87 19.75 -0.69
C ARG A 594 -22.39 19.59 -0.31
N LEU A 595 -21.81 18.40 -0.49
CA LEU A 595 -20.39 18.15 -0.21
C LEU A 595 -19.49 19.05 -1.06
N VAL A 596 -19.77 19.22 -2.34
CA VAL A 596 -19.06 20.11 -3.25
C VAL A 596 -19.18 21.56 -2.77
N ALA A 597 -20.40 22.04 -2.49
CA ALA A 597 -20.64 23.41 -2.03
C ALA A 597 -19.95 23.72 -0.69
N ASP A 598 -19.97 22.79 0.26
CA ASP A 598 -19.34 22.95 1.56
C ASP A 598 -17.81 22.97 1.47
N HIS A 599 -17.21 22.15 0.58
CA HIS A 599 -15.78 22.18 0.30
C HIS A 599 -15.36 23.49 -0.37
N GLN A 600 -16.08 23.95 -1.40
CA GLN A 600 -15.81 25.20 -2.10
C GLN A 600 -15.87 26.42 -1.17
N ALA A 601 -16.82 26.41 -0.24
CA ALA A 601 -16.99 27.45 0.78
C ALA A 601 -16.05 27.32 1.99
N SER A 602 -15.12 26.33 2.00
CA SER A 602 -14.22 26.02 3.14
C SER A 602 -14.96 25.76 4.47
N ARG A 603 -16.23 25.32 4.43
CA ARG A 603 -16.98 24.88 5.62
C ARG A 603 -16.48 23.53 6.12
N ILE A 604 -16.07 22.65 5.17
CA ILE A 604 -15.42 21.37 5.44
C ILE A 604 -14.16 21.23 4.58
N ASP A 605 -13.24 20.36 5.02
CA ASP A 605 -12.20 19.83 4.16
C ASP A 605 -12.73 18.52 3.51
N GLY A 606 -13.35 18.65 2.37
CA GLY A 606 -13.91 17.53 1.59
C GLY A 606 -12.95 16.92 0.56
N THR A 607 -11.65 17.24 0.63
CA THR A 607 -10.66 16.85 -0.40
C THR A 607 -10.69 15.36 -0.70
N ASP A 608 -10.51 14.53 0.33
CA ASP A 608 -10.38 13.08 0.15
C ASP A 608 -11.74 12.45 -0.24
N ALA A 609 -12.84 12.96 0.32
CA ALA A 609 -14.20 12.53 -0.02
C ALA A 609 -14.55 12.80 -1.49
N LEU A 610 -14.26 14.01 -1.98
CA LEU A 610 -14.51 14.39 -3.37
C LEU A 610 -13.59 13.63 -4.34
N LEU A 611 -12.32 13.43 -3.96
CA LEU A 611 -11.40 12.61 -4.74
C LEU A 611 -11.88 11.16 -4.83
N ALA A 612 -12.39 10.60 -3.73
CA ALA A 612 -12.97 9.26 -3.73
C ALA A 612 -14.14 9.13 -4.71
N LEU A 613 -15.06 10.10 -4.72
CA LEU A 613 -16.21 10.10 -5.64
C LEU A 613 -15.77 10.26 -7.11
N MET A 614 -14.82 11.18 -7.38
CA MET A 614 -14.28 11.38 -8.72
C MET A 614 -13.55 10.14 -9.23
N ASN A 615 -12.68 9.56 -8.40
CA ASN A 615 -11.90 8.38 -8.79
C ASN A 615 -12.80 7.15 -9.00
N LEU A 616 -13.89 7.02 -8.23
CA LEU A 616 -14.87 5.96 -8.46
C LEU A 616 -15.61 6.13 -9.81
N GLU A 617 -15.97 7.35 -10.20
CA GLU A 617 -16.60 7.58 -11.50
C GLU A 617 -15.62 7.33 -12.65
N ILE A 618 -14.36 7.77 -12.55
CA ILE A 618 -13.32 7.46 -13.54
C ILE A 618 -13.09 5.94 -13.62
N TRP A 619 -12.97 5.26 -12.48
CA TRP A 619 -12.86 3.79 -12.40
C TRP A 619 -14.05 3.09 -13.06
N SER A 620 -15.25 3.59 -12.84
CA SER A 620 -16.47 3.04 -13.47
C SER A 620 -16.41 3.13 -14.99
N ARG A 621 -15.94 4.25 -15.54
CA ARG A 621 -15.73 4.41 -16.99
C ARG A 621 -14.71 3.44 -17.55
N LEU A 622 -13.61 3.22 -16.83
CA LEU A 622 -12.55 2.31 -17.25
C LEU A 622 -13.02 0.85 -17.25
N TYR A 623 -13.63 0.40 -16.15
CA TYR A 623 -13.87 -1.03 -15.93
C TYR A 623 -15.32 -1.45 -16.21
N LEU A 624 -16.31 -0.69 -15.73
CA LEU A 624 -17.72 -1.05 -15.96
C LEU A 624 -18.18 -0.70 -17.39
N ASP A 625 -17.75 0.47 -17.88
CA ASP A 625 -18.06 0.93 -19.24
C ASP A 625 -16.99 0.46 -20.26
N GLN A 626 -15.94 -0.26 -19.82
CA GLN A 626 -14.88 -0.87 -20.64
C GLN A 626 -14.17 0.10 -21.59
N ARG A 627 -13.94 1.33 -21.13
CA ARG A 627 -13.26 2.36 -21.93
C ARG A 627 -11.75 2.36 -21.69
N SER A 628 -10.97 2.69 -22.70
CA SER A 628 -9.52 2.82 -22.54
C SER A 628 -9.15 4.03 -21.67
N PRO A 629 -8.00 3.99 -20.97
CA PRO A 629 -7.50 5.16 -20.24
C PRO A 629 -7.36 6.40 -21.11
N ASP A 630 -6.93 6.26 -22.36
CA ASP A 630 -6.73 7.36 -23.30
C ASP A 630 -8.07 8.00 -23.73
N ASP A 631 -9.11 7.19 -23.99
CA ASP A 631 -10.45 7.70 -24.34
C ASP A 631 -11.05 8.47 -23.16
N VAL A 632 -10.92 7.93 -21.93
CA VAL A 632 -11.40 8.63 -20.74
C VAL A 632 -10.62 9.92 -20.52
N ALA A 633 -9.28 9.90 -20.64
CA ALA A 633 -8.45 11.11 -20.51
C ALA A 633 -8.81 12.18 -21.55
N ALA A 634 -9.06 11.79 -22.81
CA ALA A 634 -9.47 12.71 -23.87
C ALA A 634 -10.80 13.40 -23.56
N GLU A 635 -11.77 12.65 -23.03
CA GLU A 635 -13.05 13.21 -22.59
C GLU A 635 -12.86 14.21 -21.42
N LEU A 636 -12.13 13.80 -20.38
CA LEU A 636 -11.93 14.63 -19.19
C LEU A 636 -11.23 15.97 -19.51
N ARG A 637 -10.30 15.98 -20.46
CA ARG A 637 -9.62 17.23 -20.91
C ARG A 637 -10.60 18.22 -21.53
N GLN A 638 -11.66 17.78 -22.21
CA GLN A 638 -12.67 18.66 -22.80
C GLN A 638 -13.37 19.53 -21.75
N TRP A 639 -13.53 19.01 -20.52
CA TRP A 639 -14.19 19.75 -19.42
C TRP A 639 -13.30 20.81 -18.77
N VAL A 640 -11.97 20.71 -18.91
CA VAL A 640 -11.03 21.66 -18.29
C VAL A 640 -10.62 22.77 -19.26
N VAL A 641 -10.69 22.51 -20.58
CA VAL A 641 -10.34 23.49 -21.62
C VAL A 641 -11.54 24.40 -21.98
N ALA A 642 -12.76 24.00 -21.66
CA ALA A 642 -13.99 24.76 -21.86
C ALA A 642 -14.25 25.70 -20.66
#